data_874d5a0d8e33280fade558e5d3997ee0
#
_entry.id   874d5a0d8e33280fade558e5d3997ee0
#
_cell.length_a   1.000
_cell.length_b   1.000
_cell.length_c   1.000
_cell.angle_alpha   90.00
_cell.angle_beta   90.00
_cell.angle_gamma   90.00
#
_symmetry.space_group_name_H-M   'P 1'
#
loop_
_entity.id
_entity.type
_entity.pdbx_description
1 polymer ?
#
loop_
_entity_poly.entity_id
_entity_poly.type
_entity_poly.pdbx_seq_one_letter_code
_entity_poly.pdbx_strand_id
1 'polypeptide(L)'
;GDVYKRQDGPITANNPMGVHHAWGRTLKDLYQRYKSMNGHQLRYQNGFDCQGLWVEIEVEKELGIKSKKEVEDLGIEKFVNLCKERVEKFSEVQKDQSIRLGYWMDWDNSYFTMSEENNYAIWAFLKKLHEDGKIYRGTDVVPWSGRSGTSYSQMEIIEGRKLTVHKGVFVKFPLKDKENENILIWTTTPWTLSSNIAVAVNKKINYAKIKAQDGSIYFVAETNLKYQRLNKEFAEKKNWVDGVPKLKTLDQIFKERGGYEIIEVIKGEKLIGLTYQGPFDHLEPQNSKGGYPIHDTSNLQDKSAIDCHIIIDGGKDSEGNDMVVEGEGTGFVHMAGGCGAIDNKICKKEGFVEISPIDNQANFIQGFDFMSGLSVTDPETAQKIISNLKERDLLLYVEDYPHIYPHCWRSGDELVFKQVDEWYINMDWRNKIKSVVDEINWIPNWGRDREHDWLDNMGDWMISKKRFWGLALPIWTFEDGTFHIVGSKEELKELAVEGWEKFDGNTPHRPWVDYVKIKHPKSGLIGTRIEDVGNPWLDAGIVPFSTMKYFEDKSYWEEWFPADFITECFPGQFRNWFYSLLAMSSFFEGKAPFKTLLGHALVKDEKGDEMHKSAGNAIWFDDAAEKMGVDVMRWMYSKQNVENNLLFGYDKADEVRKKLISLWNIYSFFCTYASLDKFSPHSQKINPKDLTLLDNWIISKSQQLNASAKLNYENFEVDKLLKNVETFLDDLSNWYIRRNRRRFWKSENDSDKYIAYQTLYDVILDLIKVLSPVLPFVTERMYLNITSADKNENKDSIHLSDFPKCDNGKINHELIEKVDSLKKVIESGRAVRKKANIKVRQPLQSLRVLLNNDEITSFIKDQEETILDELNIKEVLFSDEIKEFGTLTLKPNFKNMKMKYGDEMQDAMKSIGNLDPVKVTKNVLNGLAIPENEHELTKDDLIIDLKANEGSETFLGNDLIVSLDTNISDSLR
;
A
#
# COMPACT_ATOMS: atom_id res chain seq x y z
N GLY A 1 -26.66 -3.77 23.53
CA GLY A 1 -25.35 -3.09 23.53
C GLY A 1 -25.20 -2.26 22.27
N ASP A 2 -24.34 -1.27 22.31
CA ASP A 2 -24.06 -0.47 21.12
C ASP A 2 -23.45 -1.36 20.04
N VAL A 3 -23.85 -1.14 18.77
CA VAL A 3 -23.27 -1.86 17.63
C VAL A 3 -21.95 -1.22 17.23
N TYR A 4 -21.00 -2.04 16.83
CA TYR A 4 -19.77 -1.59 16.14
C TYR A 4 -19.78 -2.16 14.73
N LYS A 5 -19.84 -1.26 13.78
CA LYS A 5 -20.10 -1.57 12.37
C LYS A 5 -18.78 -1.75 11.62
N ARG A 6 -18.57 -2.92 11.07
CA ARG A 6 -17.40 -3.20 10.22
C ARG A 6 -17.85 -3.78 8.89
N GLN A 7 -17.29 -3.30 7.80
CA GLN A 7 -17.41 -3.91 6.48
C GLN A 7 -16.12 -4.65 6.15
N ASP A 8 -16.21 -5.91 5.73
CA ASP A 8 -15.06 -6.67 5.28
C ASP A 8 -14.77 -6.41 3.82
N GLY A 9 -13.49 -6.10 3.48
CA GLY A 9 -13.00 -6.11 2.12
C GLY A 9 -12.83 -7.57 1.68
N PRO A 10 -13.45 -7.97 0.55
CA PRO A 10 -13.46 -9.37 0.15
C PRO A 10 -12.06 -9.79 -0.33
N ILE A 11 -11.55 -10.90 0.22
CA ILE A 11 -10.33 -11.52 -0.27
C ILE A 11 -10.58 -12.28 -1.56
N THR A 12 -9.68 -12.19 -2.54
CA THR A 12 -9.79 -12.94 -3.78
C THR A 12 -9.63 -14.43 -3.55
N ALA A 13 -10.69 -15.22 -3.76
CA ALA A 13 -10.74 -16.67 -3.54
C ALA A 13 -10.18 -17.44 -4.75
N ASN A 14 -8.90 -17.31 -5.01
CA ASN A 14 -8.26 -17.82 -6.22
C ASN A 14 -6.98 -18.62 -5.95
N ASN A 15 -6.32 -18.36 -4.84
CA ASN A 15 -5.08 -19.03 -4.41
C ASN A 15 -5.06 -19.11 -2.87
N PRO A 16 -4.15 -19.91 -2.28
CA PRO A 16 -3.91 -19.85 -0.84
C PRO A 16 -3.55 -18.44 -0.36
N MET A 17 -3.86 -18.15 0.89
CA MET A 17 -3.58 -16.86 1.50
C MET A 17 -2.08 -16.61 1.59
N GLY A 18 -1.63 -15.43 1.18
CA GLY A 18 -0.27 -14.96 1.40
C GLY A 18 -0.10 -14.28 2.76
N VAL A 19 1.14 -14.10 3.21
CA VAL A 19 1.45 -13.43 4.48
C VAL A 19 0.99 -11.96 4.52
N HIS A 20 0.88 -11.31 3.36
CA HIS A 20 0.36 -9.94 3.25
C HIS A 20 -1.16 -9.86 3.56
N HIS A 21 -1.94 -10.86 3.15
CA HIS A 21 -3.36 -10.94 3.52
C HIS A 21 -3.54 -11.12 5.03
N ALA A 22 -2.64 -11.88 5.66
CA ALA A 22 -2.67 -12.12 7.09
C ALA A 22 -2.46 -10.84 7.91
N TRP A 23 -1.71 -9.85 7.40
CA TRP A 23 -1.56 -8.56 8.07
C TRP A 23 -2.90 -7.81 8.18
N GLY A 24 -3.58 -7.60 7.04
CA GLY A 24 -4.88 -6.95 7.01
C GLY A 24 -5.91 -7.69 7.89
N ARG A 25 -5.96 -9.04 7.82
CA ARG A 25 -6.85 -9.86 8.64
C ARG A 25 -6.54 -9.75 10.13
N THR A 26 -5.27 -9.68 10.51
CA THR A 26 -4.86 -9.47 11.90
C THR A 26 -5.36 -8.13 12.43
N LEU A 27 -5.20 -7.04 11.66
CA LEU A 27 -5.69 -5.72 12.05
C LEU A 27 -7.23 -5.69 12.18
N LYS A 28 -7.94 -6.30 11.24
CA LYS A 28 -9.40 -6.44 11.30
C LYS A 28 -9.83 -7.16 12.59
N ASP A 29 -9.19 -8.28 12.88
CA ASP A 29 -9.55 -9.15 14.01
C ASP A 29 -9.26 -8.51 15.37
N LEU A 30 -8.07 -7.93 15.54
CA LEU A 30 -7.69 -7.41 16.86
C LEU A 30 -8.59 -6.25 17.32
N TYR A 31 -8.97 -5.33 16.41
CA TYR A 31 -9.86 -4.22 16.75
C TYR A 31 -11.29 -4.68 17.02
N GLN A 32 -11.80 -5.66 16.27
CA GLN A 32 -13.12 -6.20 16.55
C GLN A 32 -13.17 -7.01 17.85
N ARG A 33 -12.11 -7.76 18.22
CA ARG A 33 -12.00 -8.43 19.53
C ARG A 33 -11.99 -7.43 20.67
N TYR A 34 -11.23 -6.36 20.54
CA TYR A 34 -11.21 -5.25 21.48
C TYR A 34 -12.60 -4.64 21.68
N LYS A 35 -13.31 -4.34 20.60
CA LYS A 35 -14.68 -3.78 20.66
C LYS A 35 -15.66 -4.76 21.28
N SER A 36 -15.59 -6.05 20.97
CA SER A 36 -16.40 -7.09 21.60
C SER A 36 -16.18 -7.16 23.10
N MET A 37 -14.93 -7.14 23.56
CA MET A 37 -14.60 -7.14 25.00
C MET A 37 -15.06 -5.85 25.72
N ASN A 38 -15.37 -4.78 25.00
CA ASN A 38 -15.97 -3.55 25.51
C ASN A 38 -17.50 -3.50 25.36
N GLY A 39 -18.14 -4.65 25.09
CA GLY A 39 -19.58 -4.81 25.09
C GLY A 39 -20.30 -4.40 23.80
N HIS A 40 -19.57 -4.17 22.70
CA HIS A 40 -20.18 -3.90 21.40
C HIS A 40 -20.66 -5.18 20.72
N GLN A 41 -21.77 -5.08 20.00
CA GLN A 41 -22.25 -6.12 19.10
C GLN A 41 -21.65 -5.93 17.71
N LEU A 42 -21.14 -7.01 17.08
CA LEU A 42 -20.56 -7.04 15.75
C LEU A 42 -21.22 -8.11 14.88
N ARG A 43 -21.19 -7.91 13.54
CA ARG A 43 -21.73 -8.89 12.57
C ARG A 43 -20.77 -10.06 12.28
N TYR A 44 -19.48 -9.88 12.43
CA TYR A 44 -18.43 -10.88 12.15
C TYR A 44 -18.49 -11.49 10.73
N GLN A 45 -19.02 -10.76 9.74
CA GLN A 45 -19.16 -11.24 8.39
C GLN A 45 -17.84 -11.14 7.62
N ASN A 46 -17.40 -12.27 7.03
CA ASN A 46 -16.28 -12.34 6.10
C ASN A 46 -16.75 -12.21 4.65
N GLY A 47 -15.89 -11.76 3.75
CA GLY A 47 -16.17 -11.67 2.32
C GLY A 47 -15.14 -12.37 1.46
N PHE A 48 -15.63 -13.00 0.37
CA PHE A 48 -14.81 -13.56 -0.69
C PHE A 48 -15.08 -12.86 -2.01
N ASP A 49 -14.00 -12.42 -2.67
CA ASP A 49 -14.02 -11.90 -4.03
C ASP A 49 -13.85 -13.06 -5.01
N CYS A 50 -14.87 -13.25 -5.87
CA CYS A 50 -15.06 -14.50 -6.60
C CYS A 50 -14.94 -14.35 -8.10
N GLN A 51 -15.02 -13.13 -8.64
CA GLN A 51 -15.19 -12.91 -10.07
C GLN A 51 -14.05 -12.07 -10.64
N GLY A 52 -13.72 -12.30 -11.91
CA GLY A 52 -12.74 -11.51 -12.62
C GLY A 52 -11.68 -12.33 -13.36
N LEU A 53 -10.85 -11.60 -14.09
CA LEU A 53 -9.82 -12.15 -14.97
C LEU A 53 -8.81 -13.03 -14.22
N TRP A 54 -8.49 -12.70 -12.98
CA TRP A 54 -7.54 -13.48 -12.18
C TRP A 54 -7.97 -14.90 -11.88
N VAL A 55 -9.28 -15.17 -11.77
CA VAL A 55 -9.81 -16.55 -11.65
C VAL A 55 -9.68 -17.27 -12.98
N GLU A 56 -10.12 -16.62 -14.08
CA GLU A 56 -10.04 -17.19 -15.42
C GLU A 56 -8.62 -17.60 -15.81
N ILE A 57 -7.64 -16.74 -15.58
CA ILE A 57 -6.24 -17.03 -15.95
C ILE A 57 -5.69 -18.24 -15.22
N GLU A 58 -6.02 -18.43 -13.94
CA GLU A 58 -5.56 -19.64 -13.23
C GLU A 58 -6.22 -20.90 -13.76
N VAL A 59 -7.50 -20.83 -14.13
CA VAL A 59 -8.20 -21.95 -14.80
C VAL A 59 -7.59 -22.21 -16.20
N GLU A 60 -7.32 -21.16 -16.97
CA GLU A 60 -6.64 -21.27 -18.26
C GLU A 60 -5.28 -21.95 -18.14
N LYS A 61 -4.50 -21.61 -17.11
CA LYS A 61 -3.20 -22.26 -16.83
C LYS A 61 -3.35 -23.74 -16.49
N GLU A 62 -4.32 -24.08 -15.65
CA GLU A 62 -4.58 -25.49 -15.29
C GLU A 62 -4.98 -26.33 -16.51
N LEU A 63 -5.70 -25.75 -17.46
CA LEU A 63 -6.14 -26.39 -18.69
C LEU A 63 -5.12 -26.32 -19.84
N GLY A 64 -4.04 -25.53 -19.68
CA GLY A 64 -3.05 -25.31 -20.74
C GLY A 64 -3.57 -24.41 -21.89
N ILE A 65 -4.66 -23.66 -21.66
CA ILE A 65 -5.27 -22.75 -22.64
C ILE A 65 -4.37 -21.52 -22.82
N LYS A 66 -4.21 -21.12 -24.09
CA LYS A 66 -3.30 -20.01 -24.48
C LYS A 66 -4.02 -18.81 -25.09
N SER A 67 -5.29 -18.94 -25.46
CA SER A 67 -6.04 -17.87 -26.11
C SER A 67 -7.52 -17.88 -25.72
N LYS A 68 -8.17 -16.71 -25.85
CA LYS A 68 -9.61 -16.56 -25.65
C LYS A 68 -10.43 -17.51 -26.55
N LYS A 69 -9.97 -17.74 -27.80
CA LYS A 69 -10.65 -18.64 -28.73
C LYS A 69 -10.67 -20.08 -28.22
N GLU A 70 -9.60 -20.55 -27.61
CA GLU A 70 -9.58 -21.91 -27.03
C GLU A 70 -10.58 -22.06 -25.87
N VAL A 71 -10.88 -20.99 -25.14
CA VAL A 71 -11.96 -21.00 -24.14
C VAL A 71 -13.32 -21.14 -24.81
N GLU A 72 -13.56 -20.42 -25.90
CA GLU A 72 -14.80 -20.50 -26.68
C GLU A 72 -14.98 -21.92 -27.27
N ASP A 73 -13.92 -22.52 -27.77
CA ASP A 73 -13.91 -23.89 -28.30
C ASP A 73 -14.17 -24.94 -27.21
N LEU A 74 -13.70 -24.72 -25.97
CA LEU A 74 -13.99 -25.57 -24.80
C LEU A 74 -15.47 -25.52 -24.41
N GLY A 75 -16.10 -24.37 -24.63
CA GLY A 75 -17.47 -24.06 -24.21
C GLY A 75 -17.52 -23.17 -22.96
N ILE A 76 -18.24 -22.06 -23.09
CA ILE A 76 -18.34 -21.02 -22.03
C ILE A 76 -18.90 -21.60 -20.74
N GLU A 77 -19.96 -22.42 -20.80
CA GLU A 77 -20.60 -23.04 -19.62
C GLU A 77 -19.59 -23.89 -18.83
N LYS A 78 -18.83 -24.73 -19.53
CA LYS A 78 -17.83 -25.59 -18.90
C LYS A 78 -16.73 -24.75 -18.23
N PHE A 79 -16.25 -23.72 -18.92
CA PHE A 79 -15.23 -22.82 -18.39
C PHE A 79 -15.70 -22.04 -17.16
N VAL A 80 -16.90 -21.49 -17.19
CA VAL A 80 -17.51 -20.75 -16.07
C VAL A 80 -17.71 -21.65 -14.85
N ASN A 81 -18.15 -22.91 -15.05
CA ASN A 81 -18.28 -23.87 -13.96
C ASN A 81 -16.91 -24.23 -13.33
N LEU A 82 -15.85 -24.36 -14.12
CA LEU A 82 -14.49 -24.56 -13.61
C LEU A 82 -14.01 -23.35 -12.80
N CYS A 83 -14.37 -22.13 -13.20
CA CYS A 83 -14.09 -20.93 -12.41
C CYS A 83 -14.82 -20.93 -11.05
N LYS A 84 -16.10 -21.35 -11.01
CA LYS A 84 -16.87 -21.50 -9.77
C LYS A 84 -16.25 -22.54 -8.85
N GLU A 85 -15.94 -23.72 -9.36
CA GLU A 85 -15.29 -24.82 -8.61
C GLU A 85 -13.94 -24.37 -8.00
N ARG A 86 -13.16 -23.58 -8.76
CA ARG A 86 -11.91 -23.02 -8.26
C ARG A 86 -12.15 -22.06 -7.08
N VAL A 87 -13.10 -21.15 -7.22
CA VAL A 87 -13.46 -20.20 -6.16
C VAL A 87 -13.94 -20.91 -4.90
N GLU A 88 -14.81 -21.91 -5.04
CA GLU A 88 -15.30 -22.72 -3.92
C GLU A 88 -14.14 -23.41 -3.20
N LYS A 89 -13.24 -24.04 -3.94
CA LYS A 89 -12.04 -24.70 -3.40
C LYS A 89 -11.17 -23.74 -2.60
N PHE A 90 -10.84 -22.57 -3.17
CA PHE A 90 -9.91 -21.66 -2.52
C PHE A 90 -10.56 -20.80 -1.43
N SER A 91 -11.87 -20.60 -1.45
CA SER A 91 -12.57 -19.98 -0.31
C SER A 91 -12.48 -20.87 0.94
N GLU A 92 -12.62 -22.20 0.80
CA GLU A 92 -12.42 -23.14 1.92
C GLU A 92 -10.96 -23.16 2.40
N VAL A 93 -9.99 -23.19 1.50
CA VAL A 93 -8.56 -23.12 1.87
C VAL A 93 -8.26 -21.82 2.67
N GLN A 94 -8.73 -20.68 2.17
CA GLN A 94 -8.52 -19.39 2.84
C GLN A 94 -9.28 -19.28 4.15
N LYS A 95 -10.45 -19.88 4.28
CA LYS A 95 -11.19 -20.01 5.52
C LYS A 95 -10.36 -20.76 6.57
N ASP A 96 -9.85 -21.95 6.22
CA ASP A 96 -9.04 -22.78 7.13
C ASP A 96 -7.75 -22.04 7.56
N GLN A 97 -7.08 -21.38 6.62
CA GLN A 97 -5.90 -20.55 6.91
C GLN A 97 -6.25 -19.37 7.82
N SER A 98 -7.40 -18.74 7.63
CA SER A 98 -7.85 -17.62 8.43
C SER A 98 -8.24 -18.06 9.86
N ILE A 99 -8.87 -19.22 10.01
CA ILE A 99 -9.12 -19.86 11.30
C ILE A 99 -7.80 -20.18 12.01
N ARG A 100 -6.82 -20.71 11.27
CA ARG A 100 -5.46 -20.97 11.80
C ARG A 100 -4.78 -19.69 12.26
N LEU A 101 -4.96 -18.56 11.56
CA LEU A 101 -4.47 -17.25 11.96
C LEU A 101 -5.16 -16.72 13.23
N GLY A 102 -6.35 -17.20 13.56
CA GLY A 102 -7.17 -16.70 14.63
C GLY A 102 -8.15 -15.59 14.22
N TYR A 103 -8.44 -15.46 12.91
CA TYR A 103 -9.43 -14.53 12.41
C TYR A 103 -10.83 -14.98 12.80
N TRP A 104 -11.44 -14.30 13.79
CA TRP A 104 -12.70 -14.70 14.43
C TRP A 104 -13.90 -14.17 13.66
N MET A 105 -14.53 -15.03 12.88
CA MET A 105 -15.64 -14.69 11.99
C MET A 105 -16.78 -15.70 12.11
N ASP A 106 -17.97 -15.25 11.76
CA ASP A 106 -19.13 -16.11 11.47
C ASP A 106 -18.99 -16.63 10.03
N TRP A 107 -18.24 -17.72 9.87
CA TRP A 107 -17.86 -18.29 8.58
C TRP A 107 -19.05 -18.78 7.76
N ASP A 108 -20.13 -19.23 8.44
CA ASP A 108 -21.33 -19.71 7.77
C ASP A 108 -22.16 -18.56 7.15
N ASN A 109 -21.92 -17.34 7.62
CA ASN A 109 -22.53 -16.11 7.10
C ASN A 109 -21.56 -15.29 6.22
N SER A 110 -20.56 -15.93 5.63
CA SER A 110 -19.66 -15.27 4.67
C SER A 110 -20.42 -14.84 3.41
N TYR A 111 -20.09 -13.68 2.86
CA TYR A 111 -20.63 -13.27 1.56
C TYR A 111 -19.66 -13.64 0.43
N PHE A 112 -20.24 -13.89 -0.75
CA PHE A 112 -19.50 -14.21 -1.97
C PHE A 112 -19.95 -13.24 -3.05
N THR A 113 -19.00 -12.54 -3.68
CA THR A 113 -19.33 -11.53 -4.70
C THR A 113 -19.99 -12.13 -5.95
N MET A 114 -19.90 -13.46 -6.14
CA MET A 114 -20.60 -14.18 -7.20
C MET A 114 -22.06 -14.52 -6.86
N SER A 115 -22.56 -14.19 -5.68
CA SER A 115 -23.93 -14.50 -5.27
C SER A 115 -24.97 -13.76 -6.13
N GLU A 116 -26.18 -14.31 -6.20
CA GLU A 116 -27.29 -13.65 -6.89
C GLU A 116 -27.60 -12.29 -6.27
N GLU A 117 -27.61 -12.20 -4.95
CA GLU A 117 -27.88 -10.97 -4.22
C GLU A 117 -26.88 -9.87 -4.61
N ASN A 118 -25.59 -10.21 -4.69
CA ASN A 118 -24.56 -9.25 -5.08
C ASN A 118 -24.70 -8.81 -6.54
N ASN A 119 -24.90 -9.75 -7.45
CA ASN A 119 -25.04 -9.46 -8.87
C ASN A 119 -26.31 -8.63 -9.17
N TYR A 120 -27.46 -8.99 -8.61
CA TYR A 120 -28.69 -8.21 -8.80
C TYR A 120 -28.65 -6.84 -8.11
N ALA A 121 -27.92 -6.69 -7.01
CA ALA A 121 -27.71 -5.37 -6.42
C ALA A 121 -26.92 -4.44 -7.37
N ILE A 122 -25.95 -4.98 -8.09
CA ILE A 122 -25.22 -4.23 -9.13
C ILE A 122 -26.12 -3.91 -10.32
N TRP A 123 -26.99 -4.84 -10.73
CA TRP A 123 -27.97 -4.57 -11.78
C TRP A 123 -28.89 -3.40 -11.39
N ALA A 124 -29.34 -3.36 -10.15
CA ALA A 124 -30.16 -2.25 -9.64
C ALA A 124 -29.38 -0.93 -9.63
N PHE A 125 -28.10 -0.94 -9.28
CA PHE A 125 -27.24 0.24 -9.35
C PHE A 125 -27.08 0.75 -10.79
N LEU A 126 -26.77 -0.15 -11.73
CA LEU A 126 -26.63 0.21 -13.14
C LEU A 126 -27.95 0.69 -13.75
N LYS A 127 -29.06 0.10 -13.35
CA LYS A 127 -30.41 0.54 -13.77
C LYS A 127 -30.67 1.98 -13.35
N LYS A 128 -30.42 2.32 -12.10
CA LYS A 128 -30.57 3.67 -11.58
C LYS A 128 -29.68 4.68 -12.29
N LEU A 129 -28.42 4.32 -12.57
CA LEU A 129 -27.52 5.14 -13.37
C LEU A 129 -28.04 5.34 -14.80
N HIS A 130 -28.63 4.33 -15.38
CA HIS A 130 -29.22 4.42 -16.73
C HIS A 130 -30.43 5.36 -16.78
N GLU A 131 -31.28 5.28 -15.77
CA GLU A 131 -32.43 6.19 -15.62
C GLU A 131 -31.97 7.65 -15.47
N ASP A 132 -30.86 7.88 -14.82
CA ASP A 132 -30.22 9.20 -14.69
C ASP A 132 -29.34 9.59 -15.91
N GLY A 133 -29.35 8.79 -17.00
CA GLY A 133 -28.64 9.06 -18.23
C GLY A 133 -27.09 9.01 -18.12
N LYS A 134 -26.57 8.27 -17.12
CA LYS A 134 -25.14 8.23 -16.83
C LYS A 134 -24.38 7.07 -17.49
N ILE A 135 -25.07 6.13 -18.12
CA ILE A 135 -24.44 5.01 -18.82
C ILE A 135 -24.42 5.25 -20.32
N TYR A 136 -23.27 5.08 -20.92
CA TYR A 136 -23.10 5.26 -22.35
C TYR A 136 -22.04 4.30 -22.92
N ARG A 137 -22.12 4.07 -24.24
CA ARG A 137 -21.12 3.37 -25.02
C ARG A 137 -20.11 4.37 -25.54
N GLY A 138 -18.82 4.10 -25.38
CA GLY A 138 -17.77 5.01 -25.77
C GLY A 138 -16.51 4.31 -26.25
N THR A 139 -15.55 5.09 -26.75
CA THR A 139 -14.25 4.61 -27.18
C THR A 139 -13.16 5.24 -26.34
N ASP A 140 -12.13 4.45 -26.00
CA ASP A 140 -10.92 4.90 -25.35
C ASP A 140 -9.74 4.06 -25.81
N VAL A 141 -8.52 4.52 -25.58
CA VAL A 141 -7.31 3.76 -25.85
C VAL A 141 -6.76 3.24 -24.53
N VAL A 142 -6.69 1.95 -24.42
CA VAL A 142 -6.32 1.24 -23.19
C VAL A 142 -5.18 0.25 -23.45
N PRO A 143 -4.40 -0.08 -22.40
CA PRO A 143 -3.47 -1.21 -22.48
C PRO A 143 -4.23 -2.51 -22.70
N TRP A 144 -3.79 -3.28 -23.65
CA TRP A 144 -4.46 -4.46 -24.17
C TRP A 144 -3.50 -5.64 -24.35
N SER A 145 -3.90 -6.84 -23.92
CA SER A 145 -3.20 -8.08 -24.27
C SER A 145 -3.91 -8.76 -25.45
N GLY A 146 -3.21 -8.91 -26.56
CA GLY A 146 -3.70 -9.68 -27.69
C GLY A 146 -3.96 -11.15 -27.36
N ARG A 147 -3.17 -11.71 -26.45
CA ARG A 147 -3.32 -13.08 -25.96
C ARG A 147 -4.56 -13.28 -25.12
N SER A 148 -4.75 -12.41 -24.12
CA SER A 148 -5.90 -12.49 -23.21
C SER A 148 -7.18 -11.90 -23.83
N GLY A 149 -7.08 -11.11 -24.89
CA GLY A 149 -8.19 -10.45 -25.55
C GLY A 149 -8.97 -9.51 -24.64
N THR A 150 -8.27 -8.82 -23.73
CA THR A 150 -8.87 -7.90 -22.75
C THR A 150 -7.96 -6.73 -22.39
N SER A 151 -8.58 -5.69 -21.83
CA SER A 151 -7.88 -4.51 -21.30
C SER A 151 -7.29 -4.75 -19.91
N TYR A 152 -6.25 -3.99 -19.58
CA TYR A 152 -5.55 -3.99 -18.29
C TYR A 152 -5.68 -2.65 -17.59
N SER A 153 -5.84 -2.69 -16.27
CA SER A 153 -5.80 -1.50 -15.43
C SER A 153 -4.37 -1.01 -15.24
N GLN A 154 -4.22 0.24 -14.80
CA GLN A 154 -2.88 0.80 -14.54
C GLN A 154 -2.10 0.03 -13.46
N MET A 155 -2.76 -0.56 -12.47
CA MET A 155 -2.11 -1.41 -11.46
C MET A 155 -1.53 -2.68 -12.07
N GLU A 156 -2.31 -3.35 -12.90
CA GLU A 156 -1.86 -4.55 -13.61
C GLU A 156 -0.68 -4.29 -14.55
N ILE A 157 -0.58 -3.08 -15.11
CA ILE A 157 0.56 -2.66 -15.93
C ILE A 157 1.83 -2.54 -15.08
N ILE A 158 1.74 -1.92 -13.89
CA ILE A 158 2.90 -1.67 -13.03
C ILE A 158 3.58 -2.98 -12.63
N GLU A 159 2.79 -3.99 -12.28
CA GLU A 159 3.31 -5.32 -11.89
C GLU A 159 3.96 -6.09 -13.05
N GLY A 160 3.55 -5.81 -14.28
CA GLY A 160 4.05 -6.46 -15.49
C GLY A 160 5.20 -5.75 -16.20
N ARG A 161 5.73 -4.66 -15.64
CA ARG A 161 6.80 -3.90 -16.30
C ARG A 161 8.11 -4.68 -16.36
N LYS A 162 8.68 -4.79 -17.56
CA LYS A 162 9.95 -5.50 -17.81
C LYS A 162 10.88 -4.69 -18.66
N LEU A 163 12.19 -4.93 -18.49
CA LEU A 163 13.18 -4.45 -19.42
C LEU A 163 12.99 -5.14 -20.77
N THR A 164 12.76 -4.35 -21.80
CA THR A 164 12.53 -4.80 -23.18
C THR A 164 13.40 -3.99 -24.13
N VAL A 165 13.90 -4.62 -25.17
CA VAL A 165 14.69 -3.92 -26.21
C VAL A 165 13.85 -3.86 -27.48
N HIS A 166 13.39 -2.68 -27.84
CA HIS A 166 12.66 -2.43 -29.08
C HIS A 166 13.53 -1.76 -30.14
N LYS A 167 13.09 -1.83 -31.39
CA LYS A 167 13.73 -1.07 -32.46
C LYS A 167 13.27 0.38 -32.40
N GLY A 168 14.17 1.29 -32.05
CA GLY A 168 13.94 2.74 -32.23
C GLY A 168 14.21 3.16 -33.65
N VAL A 169 13.26 3.81 -34.30
CA VAL A 169 13.37 4.25 -35.70
C VAL A 169 13.27 5.75 -35.79
N PHE A 170 14.14 6.32 -36.64
CA PHE A 170 14.12 7.74 -37.03
C PHE A 170 13.58 7.85 -38.44
N VAL A 171 12.42 8.50 -38.59
CA VAL A 171 11.66 8.55 -39.84
C VAL A 171 11.51 10.00 -40.30
N LYS A 172 11.73 10.20 -41.58
CA LYS A 172 11.54 11.49 -42.25
C LYS A 172 10.07 11.69 -42.59
N PHE A 173 9.52 12.82 -42.18
CA PHE A 173 8.19 13.28 -42.64
C PHE A 173 8.37 14.55 -43.46
N PRO A 174 8.30 14.46 -44.80
CA PRO A 174 8.48 15.61 -45.67
C PRO A 174 7.40 16.69 -45.44
N LEU A 175 7.79 17.93 -45.30
CA LEU A 175 6.85 19.05 -45.26
C LEU A 175 6.23 19.29 -46.65
N LYS A 176 4.90 19.48 -46.67
CA LYS A 176 4.21 19.87 -47.91
C LYS A 176 4.65 21.29 -48.30
N ASP A 177 4.72 21.55 -49.58
CA ASP A 177 5.08 22.86 -50.16
C ASP A 177 6.49 23.38 -49.81
N LYS A 178 7.38 22.50 -49.31
CA LYS A 178 8.77 22.81 -49.00
C LYS A 178 9.68 21.71 -49.52
N GLU A 179 10.47 22.08 -50.52
CA GLU A 179 11.37 21.12 -51.18
C GLU A 179 12.51 20.70 -50.24
N ASN A 180 12.74 19.39 -50.09
CA ASN A 180 13.79 18.78 -49.28
C ASN A 180 13.76 19.10 -47.75
N GLU A 181 12.67 19.67 -47.24
CA GLU A 181 12.51 19.93 -45.79
C GLU A 181 11.69 18.83 -45.13
N ASN A 182 12.21 18.29 -44.03
CA ASN A 182 11.60 17.20 -43.31
C ASN A 182 11.54 17.50 -41.80
N ILE A 183 10.50 17.08 -41.14
CA ILE A 183 10.53 16.87 -39.67
C ILE A 183 11.04 15.46 -39.41
N LEU A 184 11.83 15.30 -38.35
CA LEU A 184 12.39 14.01 -37.98
C LEU A 184 11.60 13.45 -36.80
N ILE A 185 11.00 12.28 -36.99
CA ILE A 185 10.21 11.58 -35.98
C ILE A 185 11.00 10.41 -35.41
N TRP A 186 10.92 10.18 -34.13
CA TRP A 186 11.47 9.00 -33.48
C TRP A 186 10.36 8.22 -32.79
N THR A 187 10.36 6.90 -32.95
CA THR A 187 9.40 6.00 -32.25
C THR A 187 10.02 4.65 -31.98
N THR A 188 9.62 4.00 -30.89
CA THR A 188 9.94 2.60 -30.56
C THR A 188 8.84 1.62 -30.96
N THR A 189 7.73 2.14 -31.48
CA THR A 189 6.57 1.36 -31.96
C THR A 189 6.29 1.67 -33.42
N PRO A 190 7.11 1.18 -34.35
CA PRO A 190 7.00 1.56 -35.76
C PRO A 190 5.67 1.17 -36.42
N TRP A 191 4.96 0.21 -35.86
CA TRP A 191 3.64 -0.17 -36.36
C TRP A 191 2.59 0.95 -36.24
N THR A 192 2.72 1.86 -35.26
CA THR A 192 1.79 2.97 -35.07
C THR A 192 1.91 4.04 -36.14
N LEU A 193 3.03 4.07 -36.92
CA LEU A 193 3.23 5.00 -38.02
C LEU A 193 2.17 4.84 -39.12
N SER A 194 1.64 3.64 -39.30
CA SER A 194 0.56 3.36 -40.23
C SER A 194 -0.74 4.09 -39.93
N SER A 195 -0.90 4.49 -38.64
CA SER A 195 -2.08 5.17 -38.08
C SER A 195 -1.76 6.61 -37.66
N ASN A 196 -0.71 7.19 -38.21
CA ASN A 196 -0.35 8.60 -37.97
C ASN A 196 -1.51 9.53 -38.36
N ILE A 197 -1.84 10.47 -37.48
CA ILE A 197 -2.89 11.49 -37.70
C ILE A 197 -2.29 12.89 -37.71
N ALA A 198 -1.45 13.22 -36.73
CA ALA A 198 -0.86 14.53 -36.55
C ALA A 198 0.55 14.42 -35.99
N VAL A 199 1.25 15.54 -35.85
CA VAL A 199 2.53 15.66 -35.17
C VAL A 199 2.46 16.77 -34.14
N ALA A 200 2.91 16.50 -32.90
CA ALA A 200 2.96 17.48 -31.82
C ALA A 200 4.35 18.06 -31.64
N VAL A 201 4.41 19.35 -31.32
CA VAL A 201 5.60 20.11 -30.93
C VAL A 201 5.34 20.83 -29.61
N ASN A 202 6.39 21.32 -28.99
CA ASN A 202 6.26 22.27 -27.87
C ASN A 202 6.53 23.67 -28.38
N LYS A 203 5.54 24.54 -28.36
CA LYS A 203 5.62 25.92 -28.87
C LYS A 203 6.68 26.76 -28.19
N LYS A 204 7.11 26.41 -26.97
CA LYS A 204 8.04 27.19 -26.13
C LYS A 204 9.52 26.87 -26.39
N ILE A 205 9.85 25.65 -26.85
CA ILE A 205 11.24 25.24 -27.05
C ILE A 205 11.78 25.67 -28.42
N ASN A 206 13.10 25.64 -28.57
CA ASN A 206 13.78 25.95 -29.78
C ASN A 206 13.93 24.73 -30.69
N TYR A 207 13.75 24.88 -31.97
CA TYR A 207 13.99 23.87 -32.99
C TYR A 207 15.08 24.36 -33.97
N ALA A 208 16.05 23.51 -34.18
CA ALA A 208 17.12 23.73 -35.14
C ALA A 208 16.68 23.23 -36.53
N LYS A 209 16.80 24.08 -37.53
CA LYS A 209 16.74 23.72 -38.93
C LYS A 209 18.15 23.37 -39.35
N ILE A 210 18.40 22.09 -39.64
CA ILE A 210 19.75 21.59 -40.01
C ILE A 210 19.78 21.12 -41.46
N LYS A 211 20.89 21.37 -42.13
CA LYS A 211 21.15 20.85 -43.47
C LYS A 211 22.20 19.74 -43.40
N ALA A 212 21.82 18.55 -43.80
CA ALA A 212 22.72 17.40 -43.84
C ALA A 212 23.60 17.44 -45.11
N GLN A 213 24.64 16.62 -45.12
CA GLN A 213 25.61 16.54 -46.23
C GLN A 213 24.97 16.13 -47.56
N ASP A 214 23.91 15.36 -47.55
CA ASP A 214 23.14 14.96 -48.74
C ASP A 214 22.22 16.05 -49.28
N GLY A 215 22.21 17.23 -48.68
CA GLY A 215 21.37 18.35 -49.03
C GLY A 215 19.97 18.36 -48.43
N SER A 216 19.57 17.30 -47.71
CA SER A 216 18.31 17.23 -47.02
C SER A 216 18.29 18.16 -45.79
N ILE A 217 17.16 18.77 -45.55
CA ILE A 217 16.95 19.66 -44.39
C ILE A 217 16.04 18.95 -43.36
N TYR A 218 16.41 19.03 -42.10
CA TYR A 218 15.67 18.44 -40.99
C TYR A 218 15.36 19.46 -39.89
N PHE A 219 14.19 19.33 -39.29
CA PHE A 219 13.86 20.05 -38.07
C PHE A 219 13.94 19.06 -36.88
N VAL A 220 14.64 19.48 -35.85
CA VAL A 220 14.76 18.75 -34.56
C VAL A 220 14.83 19.77 -33.45
N ALA A 221 14.43 19.40 -32.23
CA ALA A 221 14.64 20.26 -31.06
C ALA A 221 16.13 20.54 -30.91
N GLU A 222 16.51 21.81 -30.69
CA GLU A 222 17.91 22.24 -30.65
C GLU A 222 18.70 21.53 -29.55
N THR A 223 18.13 21.45 -28.39
CA THR A 223 18.75 20.79 -27.23
C THR A 223 18.93 19.29 -27.43
N ASN A 224 18.05 18.66 -28.23
CA ASN A 224 18.08 17.21 -28.47
C ASN A 224 19.24 16.79 -29.39
N LEU A 225 19.86 17.69 -30.12
CA LEU A 225 21.02 17.37 -30.96
C LEU A 225 22.17 16.73 -30.19
N LYS A 226 22.49 17.26 -29.01
CA LYS A 226 23.63 16.82 -28.20
C LYS A 226 23.20 16.08 -26.91
N TYR A 227 21.90 15.92 -26.67
CA TYR A 227 21.40 15.27 -25.49
C TYR A 227 21.65 13.76 -25.53
N GLN A 228 22.13 13.20 -24.41
CA GLN A 228 22.30 11.76 -24.29
C GLN A 228 20.92 11.12 -24.06
N ARG A 229 20.42 10.44 -25.04
CA ARG A 229 19.12 9.80 -25.03
C ARG A 229 19.15 8.51 -24.18
N LEU A 230 18.97 8.64 -22.89
CA LEU A 230 18.81 7.52 -21.96
C LEU A 230 17.45 7.63 -21.31
N ASN A 231 16.79 6.48 -21.13
CA ASN A 231 15.65 6.42 -20.24
C ASN A 231 16.12 6.77 -18.82
N LYS A 232 15.34 7.57 -18.07
CA LYS A 232 15.66 7.98 -16.68
C LYS A 232 16.07 6.80 -15.79
N GLU A 233 15.39 5.66 -15.92
CA GLU A 233 15.67 4.46 -15.13
C GLU A 233 17.08 3.87 -15.38
N PHE A 234 17.64 4.03 -16.58
CA PHE A 234 19.01 3.63 -16.88
C PHE A 234 20.04 4.70 -16.49
N ALA A 235 19.68 5.96 -16.58
CA ALA A 235 20.54 7.05 -16.16
C ALA A 235 20.85 6.99 -14.66
N GLU A 236 19.86 6.63 -13.83
CA GLU A 236 19.99 6.50 -12.38
C GLU A 236 20.84 5.29 -11.96
N LYS A 237 20.73 4.16 -12.67
CA LYS A 237 21.43 2.91 -12.33
C LYS A 237 22.86 2.83 -12.85
N LYS A 238 23.30 3.75 -13.70
CA LYS A 238 24.64 3.79 -14.36
C LYS A 238 25.08 2.50 -15.09
N ASN A 239 24.17 1.54 -15.25
CA ASN A 239 24.43 0.24 -15.87
C ASN A 239 23.75 0.21 -17.23
N TRP A 240 24.48 -0.25 -18.25
CA TRP A 240 23.93 -0.48 -19.58
C TRP A 240 23.51 -1.96 -19.74
N VAL A 241 22.69 -2.22 -20.75
CA VAL A 241 22.23 -3.57 -21.07
C VAL A 241 23.28 -4.32 -21.85
N ASP A 242 23.70 -5.48 -21.37
CA ASP A 242 24.70 -6.31 -22.05
C ASP A 242 24.23 -6.72 -23.46
N GLY A 243 25.12 -6.56 -24.43
CA GLY A 243 24.85 -6.90 -25.83
C GLY A 243 24.09 -5.84 -26.64
N VAL A 244 23.65 -4.75 -26.01
CA VAL A 244 23.00 -3.61 -26.70
C VAL A 244 24.01 -2.49 -26.91
N PRO A 245 24.20 -2.00 -28.15
CA PRO A 245 25.08 -0.86 -28.44
C PRO A 245 24.60 0.41 -27.70
N LYS A 246 25.52 1.22 -27.21
CA LYS A 246 25.17 2.50 -26.58
C LYS A 246 24.44 3.41 -27.61
N LEU A 247 23.38 4.08 -27.12
CA LEU A 247 22.63 5.01 -27.96
C LEU A 247 23.50 6.20 -28.39
N LYS A 248 23.39 6.58 -29.64
CA LYS A 248 24.04 7.74 -30.21
C LYS A 248 23.19 8.99 -30.03
N THR A 249 23.82 10.13 -29.83
CA THR A 249 23.13 11.43 -29.93
C THR A 249 22.76 11.71 -31.38
N LEU A 250 21.81 12.59 -31.63
CA LEU A 250 21.47 13.03 -33.00
C LEU A 250 22.71 13.64 -33.72
N ASP A 251 23.52 14.42 -32.99
CA ASP A 251 24.79 14.96 -33.47
C ASP A 251 25.73 13.87 -33.99
N GLN A 252 25.89 12.78 -33.25
CA GLN A 252 26.72 11.64 -33.67
C GLN A 252 26.13 10.94 -34.90
N ILE A 253 24.82 10.73 -34.94
CA ILE A 253 24.15 10.12 -36.12
C ILE A 253 24.39 10.93 -37.37
N PHE A 254 24.21 12.25 -37.32
CA PHE A 254 24.42 13.11 -38.49
C PHE A 254 25.90 13.23 -38.86
N LYS A 255 26.82 13.28 -37.91
CA LYS A 255 28.28 13.31 -38.18
C LYS A 255 28.75 12.04 -38.89
N GLU A 256 28.27 10.88 -38.51
CA GLU A 256 28.58 9.61 -39.21
C GLU A 256 28.03 9.58 -40.66
N ARG A 257 27.02 10.37 -40.94
CA ARG A 257 26.43 10.52 -42.29
C ARG A 257 27.04 11.65 -43.10
N GLY A 258 28.18 12.15 -42.69
CA GLY A 258 28.94 13.20 -43.41
C GLY A 258 28.85 14.59 -42.78
N GLY A 259 28.09 14.75 -41.70
CA GLY A 259 27.96 16.03 -40.99
C GLY A 259 26.70 16.82 -41.34
N TYR A 260 26.57 17.95 -40.69
CA TYR A 260 25.46 18.88 -40.87
C TYR A 260 25.86 20.30 -40.47
N GLU A 261 25.09 21.28 -40.96
CA GLU A 261 25.15 22.66 -40.50
C GLU A 261 23.77 23.13 -39.97
N ILE A 262 23.76 23.95 -38.94
CA ILE A 262 22.54 24.59 -38.42
C ILE A 262 22.32 25.84 -39.26
N ILE A 263 21.21 25.85 -40.04
CA ILE A 263 20.85 26.98 -40.89
C ILE A 263 20.14 28.06 -40.10
N GLU A 264 19.22 27.63 -39.21
CA GLU A 264 18.34 28.51 -38.48
C GLU A 264 17.88 27.84 -37.17
N VAL A 265 17.57 28.64 -36.16
CA VAL A 265 16.89 28.18 -34.94
C VAL A 265 15.61 28.99 -34.81
N ILE A 266 14.49 28.28 -34.66
CA ILE A 266 13.16 28.87 -34.54
C ILE A 266 12.40 28.35 -33.33
N LYS A 267 11.43 29.12 -32.83
CA LYS A 267 10.51 28.65 -31.82
C LYS A 267 9.51 27.64 -32.36
N GLY A 268 9.15 26.62 -31.57
CA GLY A 268 8.15 25.62 -31.95
C GLY A 268 6.82 26.22 -32.42
N GLU A 269 6.46 27.39 -31.88
CA GLU A 269 5.28 28.14 -32.32
C GLU A 269 5.23 28.40 -33.84
N LYS A 270 6.38 28.61 -34.48
CA LYS A 270 6.47 28.82 -35.92
C LYS A 270 6.27 27.56 -36.76
N LEU A 271 6.36 26.39 -36.15
CA LEU A 271 6.13 25.11 -36.83
C LEU A 271 4.66 24.71 -36.81
N ILE A 272 3.88 25.25 -35.90
CA ILE A 272 2.43 24.94 -35.75
C ILE A 272 1.71 25.39 -37.02
N GLY A 273 0.85 24.53 -37.54
CA GLY A 273 0.09 24.78 -38.77
C GLY A 273 0.76 24.30 -40.03
N LEU A 274 2.04 23.92 -40.00
CA LEU A 274 2.69 23.31 -41.18
C LEU A 274 2.11 21.93 -41.43
N THR A 275 1.92 21.59 -42.69
CA THR A 275 1.42 20.30 -43.16
C THR A 275 2.56 19.43 -43.67
N TYR A 276 2.40 18.13 -43.55
CA TYR A 276 3.43 17.16 -43.89
C TYR A 276 2.86 15.95 -44.64
N GLN A 277 3.72 15.12 -45.21
CA GLN A 277 3.36 13.81 -45.73
C GLN A 277 3.74 12.74 -44.75
N GLY A 278 2.77 11.90 -44.39
CA GLY A 278 2.99 10.74 -43.51
C GLY A 278 3.65 9.57 -44.24
N PRO A 279 4.33 8.67 -43.53
CA PRO A 279 5.07 7.57 -44.17
C PRO A 279 4.18 6.52 -44.83
N PHE A 280 2.91 6.49 -44.48
CA PHE A 280 1.94 5.49 -44.97
C PHE A 280 0.66 6.11 -45.58
N ASP A 281 0.79 7.30 -46.16
CA ASP A 281 -0.34 8.02 -46.78
C ASP A 281 -0.99 7.25 -47.95
N HIS A 282 -0.30 6.27 -48.50
CA HIS A 282 -0.85 5.41 -49.55
C HIS A 282 -1.83 4.35 -49.05
N LEU A 283 -1.89 4.10 -47.76
CA LEU A 283 -2.81 3.09 -47.20
C LEU A 283 -4.26 3.50 -47.28
N GLU A 284 -5.14 2.53 -47.47
CA GLU A 284 -6.60 2.72 -47.46
C GLU A 284 -7.12 3.47 -46.23
N PRO A 285 -6.75 3.12 -44.96
CA PRO A 285 -7.22 3.83 -43.80
C PRO A 285 -6.84 5.32 -43.74
N GLN A 286 -5.69 5.70 -44.34
CA GLN A 286 -5.26 7.09 -44.41
C GLN A 286 -6.13 7.93 -45.34
N ASN A 287 -6.69 7.33 -46.39
CA ASN A 287 -7.48 7.97 -47.42
C ASN A 287 -8.99 7.87 -47.18
N SER A 288 -9.42 7.03 -46.23
CA SER A 288 -10.85 6.78 -45.97
C SER A 288 -11.51 7.97 -45.30
N LYS A 289 -12.64 8.41 -45.83
CA LYS A 289 -13.50 9.44 -45.23
C LYS A 289 -14.04 8.95 -43.88
N GLY A 290 -13.90 9.78 -42.83
CA GLY A 290 -14.20 9.40 -41.47
C GLY A 290 -13.12 8.58 -40.77
N GLY A 291 -12.01 8.26 -41.42
CA GLY A 291 -10.93 7.40 -40.89
C GLY A 291 -11.32 5.91 -40.85
N TYR A 292 -10.70 5.19 -39.89
CA TYR A 292 -10.99 3.79 -39.59
C TYR A 292 -11.30 3.65 -38.09
N PRO A 293 -12.41 4.24 -37.60
CA PRO A 293 -12.81 4.16 -36.21
C PRO A 293 -13.24 2.73 -35.85
N ILE A 294 -13.19 2.38 -34.56
CA ILE A 294 -13.63 1.06 -34.10
C ILE A 294 -15.13 0.82 -34.30
N HIS A 295 -15.92 1.88 -34.27
CA HIS A 295 -17.31 1.91 -34.75
C HIS A 295 -17.65 3.34 -35.22
N ASP A 296 -18.61 3.42 -36.15
CA ASP A 296 -19.00 4.65 -36.81
C ASP A 296 -19.78 5.54 -35.81
N THR A 297 -19.07 6.32 -35.03
CA THR A 297 -19.62 7.34 -34.11
C THR A 297 -19.22 8.78 -34.51
N SER A 298 -18.46 8.96 -35.60
CA SER A 298 -17.86 10.24 -35.94
C SER A 298 -18.75 11.11 -36.83
N ASN A 299 -18.98 12.35 -36.39
CA ASN A 299 -19.51 13.44 -37.23
C ASN A 299 -18.44 13.96 -38.21
N LEU A 300 -17.33 13.23 -38.46
CA LEU A 300 -16.16 13.66 -39.24
C LEU A 300 -16.09 13.01 -40.61
N GLN A 301 -17.24 12.64 -41.18
CA GLN A 301 -17.35 11.91 -42.47
C GLN A 301 -16.74 12.64 -43.69
N ASP A 302 -16.45 13.92 -43.57
CA ASP A 302 -15.89 14.73 -44.66
C ASP A 302 -14.37 14.73 -44.73
N LYS A 303 -13.67 14.29 -43.65
CA LYS A 303 -12.21 14.30 -43.53
C LYS A 303 -11.63 12.90 -43.59
N SER A 304 -10.43 12.79 -44.17
CA SER A 304 -9.54 11.63 -44.05
C SER A 304 -8.39 11.93 -43.11
N ALA A 305 -7.57 10.91 -42.75
CA ALA A 305 -6.40 11.09 -41.89
C ALA A 305 -5.38 12.03 -42.55
N ILE A 306 -5.20 11.94 -43.88
CA ILE A 306 -4.30 12.82 -44.64
C ILE A 306 -4.71 14.30 -44.52
N ASP A 307 -6.00 14.60 -44.43
CA ASP A 307 -6.51 15.95 -44.20
C ASP A 307 -6.16 16.51 -42.82
N CYS A 308 -5.80 15.63 -41.86
CA CYS A 308 -5.40 15.96 -40.48
C CYS A 308 -3.87 16.06 -40.29
N HIS A 309 -3.06 15.83 -41.34
CA HIS A 309 -1.60 15.85 -41.24
C HIS A 309 -1.05 17.28 -41.07
N ILE A 310 -1.12 17.75 -39.82
CA ILE A 310 -0.69 19.10 -39.43
C ILE A 310 0.13 19.02 -38.14
N ILE A 311 1.06 19.96 -37.99
CA ILE A 311 1.81 20.14 -36.76
C ILE A 311 0.98 20.97 -35.78
N ILE A 312 0.81 20.44 -34.55
CA ILE A 312 0.03 21.08 -33.47
C ILE A 312 0.89 21.31 -32.21
N ASP A 313 0.41 22.14 -31.30
CA ASP A 313 0.97 22.25 -29.95
C ASP A 313 0.57 21.00 -29.11
N GLY A 314 1.54 20.27 -28.56
CA GLY A 314 1.29 19.10 -27.73
C GLY A 314 0.59 19.42 -26.41
N GLY A 315 0.73 20.67 -25.94
CA GLY A 315 0.12 21.08 -24.68
C GLY A 315 0.67 20.33 -23.48
N LYS A 316 -0.20 20.14 -22.49
CA LYS A 316 0.13 19.46 -21.23
C LYS A 316 -0.72 18.22 -21.03
N ASP A 317 -0.15 17.22 -20.32
CA ASP A 317 -0.87 16.06 -19.86
C ASP A 317 -1.80 16.38 -18.66
N SER A 318 -2.50 15.38 -18.15
CA SER A 318 -3.41 15.52 -16.99
C SER A 318 -2.70 15.88 -15.69
N GLU A 319 -1.39 15.66 -15.61
CA GLU A 319 -0.55 15.99 -14.46
C GLU A 319 0.10 17.38 -14.57
N GLY A 320 -0.14 18.07 -15.67
CA GLY A 320 0.40 19.41 -15.94
C GLY A 320 1.80 19.44 -16.54
N ASN A 321 2.36 18.29 -16.93
CA ASN A 321 3.64 18.18 -17.60
C ASN A 321 3.50 18.46 -19.09
N ASP A 322 4.52 19.07 -19.70
CA ASP A 322 4.54 19.27 -21.14
C ASP A 322 4.61 17.91 -21.85
N MET A 323 3.74 17.71 -22.86
CA MET A 323 3.70 16.45 -23.62
C MET A 323 4.95 16.24 -24.46
N VAL A 324 5.50 17.32 -25.02
CA VAL A 324 6.76 17.32 -25.74
C VAL A 324 7.81 18.01 -24.89
N VAL A 325 8.82 17.27 -24.46
CA VAL A 325 9.87 17.75 -23.55
C VAL A 325 11.24 17.75 -24.22
N GLU A 326 12.10 18.66 -23.78
CA GLU A 326 13.49 18.68 -24.19
C GLU A 326 14.22 17.43 -23.69
N GLY A 327 15.06 16.85 -24.52
CA GLY A 327 15.85 15.67 -24.18
C GLY A 327 15.19 14.33 -24.51
N GLU A 328 13.96 14.30 -24.99
CA GLU A 328 13.31 13.09 -25.45
C GLU A 328 13.14 13.05 -26.97
N GLY A 329 13.53 11.95 -27.60
CA GLY A 329 13.39 11.74 -29.03
C GLY A 329 14.03 12.86 -29.87
N THR A 330 13.25 13.38 -30.79
CA THR A 330 13.66 14.46 -31.72
C THR A 330 13.03 15.82 -31.39
N GLY A 331 12.16 15.88 -30.37
CA GLY A 331 11.35 17.07 -30.09
C GLY A 331 10.06 17.15 -30.91
N PHE A 332 9.79 16.14 -31.73
CA PHE A 332 8.52 15.91 -32.40
C PHE A 332 7.92 14.61 -31.96
N VAL A 333 6.66 14.62 -31.63
CA VAL A 333 5.90 13.40 -31.25
C VAL A 333 4.86 13.13 -32.32
N HIS A 334 4.99 11.98 -33.00
CA HIS A 334 3.96 11.53 -33.92
C HIS A 334 2.74 11.06 -33.13
N MET A 335 1.55 11.37 -33.58
CA MET A 335 0.31 11.08 -32.92
C MET A 335 -0.52 10.08 -33.71
N ALA A 336 -0.96 9.02 -33.01
CA ALA A 336 -1.84 7.98 -33.51
C ALA A 336 -3.00 7.78 -32.52
N GLY A 337 -4.13 8.49 -32.79
CA GLY A 337 -5.25 8.54 -31.85
C GLY A 337 -5.90 7.18 -31.54
N GLY A 338 -5.72 6.16 -32.41
CA GLY A 338 -6.16 4.78 -32.12
C GLY A 338 -5.16 3.90 -31.38
N CYS A 339 -3.94 4.42 -31.09
CA CYS A 339 -2.82 3.66 -30.53
C CYS A 339 -2.15 4.30 -29.32
N GLY A 340 -2.60 5.48 -28.89
CA GLY A 340 -2.09 6.20 -27.74
C GLY A 340 -3.20 6.88 -26.95
N ALA A 341 -3.24 6.71 -25.64
CA ALA A 341 -4.31 7.27 -24.79
C ALA A 341 -4.32 8.81 -24.78
N ILE A 342 -3.13 9.43 -24.71
CA ILE A 342 -2.99 10.89 -24.78
C ILE A 342 -3.31 11.38 -26.18
N ASP A 343 -2.79 10.71 -27.19
CA ASP A 343 -3.04 11.01 -28.60
C ASP A 343 -4.54 10.99 -28.90
N ASN A 344 -5.27 10.00 -28.40
CA ASN A 344 -6.72 9.88 -28.56
C ASN A 344 -7.47 11.10 -28.02
N LYS A 345 -7.11 11.53 -26.80
CA LYS A 345 -7.73 12.71 -26.17
C LYS A 345 -7.48 13.99 -26.97
N ILE A 346 -6.25 14.17 -27.47
CA ILE A 346 -5.89 15.33 -28.28
C ILE A 346 -6.58 15.28 -29.64
N CYS A 347 -6.57 14.12 -30.32
CA CYS A 347 -7.26 13.96 -31.60
C CYS A 347 -8.76 14.26 -31.50
N LYS A 348 -9.43 13.79 -30.45
CA LYS A 348 -10.84 14.11 -30.17
C LYS A 348 -11.07 15.60 -29.94
N LYS A 349 -10.18 16.25 -29.16
CA LYS A 349 -10.24 17.71 -28.90
C LYS A 349 -10.07 18.54 -30.17
N GLU A 350 -9.13 18.16 -31.04
CA GLU A 350 -8.83 18.85 -32.30
C GLU A 350 -9.83 18.50 -33.42
N GLY A 351 -10.74 17.55 -33.21
CA GLY A 351 -11.69 17.10 -34.20
C GLY A 351 -11.03 16.35 -35.37
N PHE A 352 -10.02 15.55 -35.06
CA PHE A 352 -9.34 14.67 -36.03
C PHE A 352 -10.03 13.31 -36.12
N VAL A 353 -9.88 12.66 -37.30
CA VAL A 353 -10.35 11.29 -37.46
C VAL A 353 -9.51 10.29 -36.65
N GLU A 354 -10.04 9.10 -36.47
CA GLU A 354 -9.35 8.01 -35.74
C GLU A 354 -9.06 6.84 -36.69
N ILE A 355 -7.93 6.18 -36.50
CA ILE A 355 -7.58 4.90 -37.14
C ILE A 355 -7.32 3.87 -36.04
N SER A 356 -8.14 2.83 -35.99
CA SER A 356 -7.97 1.66 -35.13
C SER A 356 -7.38 0.50 -35.95
N PRO A 357 -6.03 0.30 -35.95
CA PRO A 357 -5.37 -0.56 -36.91
C PRO A 357 -5.39 -2.04 -36.58
N ILE A 358 -5.74 -2.42 -35.34
CA ILE A 358 -5.56 -3.79 -34.84
C ILE A 358 -6.85 -4.40 -34.29
N ASP A 359 -6.95 -5.71 -34.46
CA ASP A 359 -8.01 -6.53 -33.91
C ASP A 359 -7.82 -6.88 -32.42
N ASN A 360 -8.67 -7.76 -31.87
CA ASN A 360 -8.59 -8.17 -30.46
C ASN A 360 -7.38 -9.08 -30.17
N GLN A 361 -6.75 -9.65 -31.15
CA GLN A 361 -5.53 -10.47 -31.04
C GLN A 361 -4.25 -9.64 -31.25
N ALA A 362 -4.39 -8.32 -31.37
CA ALA A 362 -3.30 -7.40 -31.70
C ALA A 362 -2.66 -7.64 -33.08
N ASN A 363 -3.43 -8.11 -34.04
CA ASN A 363 -3.03 -8.23 -35.45
C ASN A 363 -3.59 -7.06 -36.24
N PHE A 364 -2.84 -6.59 -37.24
CA PHE A 364 -3.38 -5.62 -38.20
C PHE A 364 -4.65 -6.13 -38.88
N ILE A 365 -5.67 -5.29 -38.92
CA ILE A 365 -6.89 -5.57 -39.69
C ILE A 365 -6.61 -5.42 -41.21
N GLN A 366 -7.59 -5.72 -42.05
CA GLN A 366 -7.46 -5.54 -43.51
C GLN A 366 -7.35 -4.06 -43.88
N GLY A 367 -6.69 -3.75 -44.97
CA GLY A 367 -6.47 -2.38 -45.47
C GLY A 367 -5.09 -1.80 -45.19
N PHE A 368 -4.22 -2.55 -44.48
CA PHE A 368 -2.85 -2.13 -44.13
C PHE A 368 -1.77 -2.75 -45.03
N ASP A 369 -2.12 -3.10 -46.28
CA ASP A 369 -1.20 -3.64 -47.29
C ASP A 369 -0.41 -4.85 -46.75
N PHE A 370 0.93 -4.87 -46.90
CA PHE A 370 1.79 -5.98 -46.42
C PHE A 370 1.71 -6.23 -44.92
N MET A 371 1.21 -5.30 -44.12
CA MET A 371 1.04 -5.43 -42.67
C MET A 371 -0.24 -6.17 -42.28
N SER A 372 -1.26 -6.23 -43.14
CA SER A 372 -2.56 -6.85 -42.85
C SER A 372 -2.40 -8.29 -42.37
N GLY A 373 -3.01 -8.62 -41.20
CA GLY A 373 -2.93 -9.92 -40.57
C GLY A 373 -1.66 -10.20 -39.76
N LEU A 374 -0.67 -9.31 -39.78
CA LEU A 374 0.55 -9.47 -38.97
C LEU A 374 0.32 -9.01 -37.53
N SER A 375 0.92 -9.72 -36.57
CA SER A 375 0.91 -9.31 -35.18
C SER A 375 1.83 -8.11 -34.95
N VAL A 376 1.33 -7.06 -34.26
CA VAL A 376 2.11 -5.88 -33.98
C VAL A 376 3.18 -6.07 -32.90
N THR A 377 3.07 -7.14 -32.10
CA THR A 377 4.05 -7.52 -31.08
C THR A 377 5.14 -8.45 -31.60
N ASP A 378 5.02 -8.92 -32.85
CA ASP A 378 6.04 -9.75 -33.49
C ASP A 378 7.22 -8.88 -33.96
N PRO A 379 8.46 -9.14 -33.52
CA PRO A 379 9.64 -8.44 -33.99
C PRO A 379 9.82 -8.47 -35.53
N GLU A 380 9.36 -9.52 -36.22
CA GLU A 380 9.40 -9.59 -37.68
C GLU A 380 8.52 -8.54 -38.34
N THR A 381 7.38 -8.20 -37.72
CA THR A 381 6.51 -7.14 -38.23
C THR A 381 7.22 -5.79 -38.20
N ALA A 382 7.89 -5.46 -37.08
CA ALA A 382 8.71 -4.25 -37.00
C ALA A 382 9.82 -4.24 -38.08
N GLN A 383 10.47 -5.38 -38.29
CA GLN A 383 11.53 -5.50 -39.31
C GLN A 383 11.00 -5.28 -40.74
N LYS A 384 9.83 -5.80 -41.06
CA LYS A 384 9.16 -5.56 -42.36
C LYS A 384 8.83 -4.07 -42.59
N ILE A 385 8.34 -3.40 -41.56
CA ILE A 385 8.04 -1.96 -41.59
C ILE A 385 9.32 -1.17 -41.80
N ILE A 386 10.39 -1.49 -41.06
CA ILE A 386 11.71 -0.86 -41.20
C ILE A 386 12.25 -1.03 -42.62
N SER A 387 12.15 -2.25 -43.18
CA SER A 387 12.59 -2.51 -44.55
C SER A 387 11.82 -1.67 -45.59
N ASN A 388 10.50 -1.59 -45.47
CA ASN A 388 9.66 -0.79 -46.32
C ASN A 388 10.00 0.73 -46.23
N LEU A 389 10.21 1.27 -45.06
CA LEU A 389 10.63 2.66 -44.84
C LEU A 389 12.00 2.93 -45.48
N LYS A 390 12.93 1.96 -45.38
CA LYS A 390 14.25 2.06 -45.97
C LYS A 390 14.19 2.05 -47.49
N GLU A 391 13.44 1.16 -48.10
CA GLU A 391 13.25 1.09 -49.58
C GLU A 391 12.65 2.38 -50.15
N ARG A 392 11.86 3.09 -49.38
CA ARG A 392 11.20 4.34 -49.77
C ARG A 392 11.99 5.58 -49.37
N ASP A 393 13.23 5.45 -48.95
CA ASP A 393 14.11 6.52 -48.47
C ASP A 393 13.49 7.41 -47.34
N LEU A 394 12.63 6.83 -46.49
CA LEU A 394 12.01 7.53 -45.35
C LEU A 394 12.73 7.26 -44.05
N LEU A 395 13.61 6.27 -43.99
CA LEU A 395 14.32 5.85 -42.79
C LEU A 395 15.69 6.55 -42.68
N LEU A 396 15.92 7.30 -41.59
CA LEU A 396 17.22 7.91 -41.33
C LEU A 396 18.16 6.97 -40.56
N TYR A 397 17.67 6.37 -39.45
CA TYR A 397 18.48 5.55 -38.54
C TYR A 397 17.62 4.56 -37.77
N VAL A 398 18.25 3.45 -37.39
CA VAL A 398 17.64 2.41 -36.54
C VAL A 398 18.58 2.10 -35.38
N GLU A 399 18.03 1.93 -34.21
CA GLU A 399 18.76 1.56 -32.98
C GLU A 399 18.05 0.47 -32.19
N ASP A 400 18.78 -0.22 -31.32
CA ASP A 400 18.21 -1.06 -30.29
C ASP A 400 18.00 -0.21 -29.04
N TYR A 401 16.75 0.02 -28.66
CA TYR A 401 16.38 0.90 -27.57
C TYR A 401 15.86 0.11 -26.38
N PRO A 402 16.65 0.00 -25.30
CA PRO A 402 16.22 -0.64 -24.07
C PRO A 402 15.37 0.31 -23.24
N HIS A 403 14.23 -0.17 -22.78
CA HIS A 403 13.34 0.57 -21.88
C HIS A 403 12.48 -0.37 -21.05
N ILE A 404 11.90 0.14 -19.98
CA ILE A 404 10.91 -0.61 -19.20
C ILE A 404 9.56 -0.49 -19.90
N TYR A 405 9.03 -1.64 -20.35
CA TYR A 405 7.82 -1.69 -21.15
C TYR A 405 6.75 -2.57 -20.49
N PRO A 406 5.46 -2.23 -20.58
CA PRO A 406 4.40 -2.98 -19.95
C PRO A 406 4.17 -4.34 -20.63
N HIS A 407 4.12 -5.37 -19.79
CA HIS A 407 3.74 -6.72 -20.16
C HIS A 407 2.58 -7.19 -19.30
N CYS A 408 1.87 -8.17 -19.76
CA CYS A 408 0.93 -8.88 -18.91
C CYS A 408 1.70 -9.56 -17.77
N TRP A 409 1.45 -9.14 -16.54
CA TRP A 409 2.16 -9.65 -15.36
C TRP A 409 2.00 -11.17 -15.16
N ARG A 410 0.96 -11.77 -15.73
CA ARG A 410 0.65 -13.22 -15.63
C ARG A 410 1.12 -14.04 -16.80
N SER A 411 0.78 -13.64 -18.01
CA SER A 411 1.13 -14.38 -19.23
C SER A 411 2.50 -14.00 -19.80
N GLY A 412 3.01 -12.84 -19.41
CA GLY A 412 4.31 -12.33 -19.83
C GLY A 412 4.33 -11.73 -21.23
N ASP A 413 3.20 -11.71 -21.95
CA ASP A 413 3.08 -11.10 -23.28
C ASP A 413 3.12 -9.58 -23.19
N GLU A 414 3.65 -8.99 -24.25
CA GLU A 414 3.75 -7.55 -24.39
C GLU A 414 2.37 -6.90 -24.56
N LEU A 415 2.10 -5.85 -23.81
CA LEU A 415 0.86 -5.09 -23.97
C LEU A 415 0.98 -4.06 -25.11
N VAL A 416 -0.11 -3.86 -25.79
CA VAL A 416 -0.26 -2.80 -26.78
C VAL A 416 -1.29 -1.78 -26.32
N PHE A 417 -1.23 -0.57 -26.85
CA PHE A 417 -2.29 0.40 -26.62
C PHE A 417 -3.27 0.29 -27.79
N LYS A 418 -4.52 -0.06 -27.45
CA LYS A 418 -5.56 -0.35 -28.44
C LYS A 418 -6.80 0.49 -28.17
N GLN A 419 -7.37 1.07 -29.21
CA GLN A 419 -8.71 1.66 -29.10
C GLN A 419 -9.74 0.54 -28.87
N VAL A 420 -10.58 0.72 -27.88
CA VAL A 420 -11.63 -0.22 -27.51
C VAL A 420 -12.99 0.46 -27.48
N ASP A 421 -14.01 -0.33 -27.73
CA ASP A 421 -15.42 0.03 -27.62
C ASP A 421 -15.97 -0.60 -26.35
N GLU A 422 -16.21 0.24 -25.35
CA GLU A 422 -16.54 -0.20 -24.01
C GLU A 422 -17.72 0.59 -23.45
N TRP A 423 -18.27 0.13 -22.34
CA TRP A 423 -19.36 0.77 -21.61
C TRP A 423 -18.79 1.55 -20.43
N TYR A 424 -19.32 2.76 -20.24
CA TYR A 424 -18.84 3.71 -19.25
C TYR A 424 -19.98 4.23 -18.38
N ILE A 425 -19.61 4.56 -17.13
CA ILE A 425 -20.39 5.41 -16.25
C ILE A 425 -19.81 6.82 -16.34
N ASN A 426 -20.63 7.80 -16.70
CA ASN A 426 -20.26 9.21 -16.60
C ASN A 426 -20.15 9.60 -15.12
N MET A 427 -18.97 9.99 -14.70
CA MET A 427 -18.63 10.31 -13.31
C MET A 427 -18.81 11.80 -12.99
N ASP A 428 -19.90 12.41 -13.44
CA ASP A 428 -20.19 13.85 -13.27
C ASP A 428 -20.52 14.27 -11.83
N TRP A 429 -20.74 13.30 -10.92
CA TRP A 429 -20.91 13.58 -9.48
C TRP A 429 -19.57 13.54 -8.67
N ARG A 430 -18.44 13.69 -9.34
CA ARG A 430 -17.10 13.71 -8.73
C ARG A 430 -16.99 14.61 -7.49
N ASN A 431 -17.56 15.83 -7.59
CA ASN A 431 -17.51 16.77 -6.47
C ASN A 431 -18.28 16.28 -5.24
N LYS A 432 -19.36 15.53 -5.45
CA LYS A 432 -20.11 14.89 -4.37
C LYS A 432 -19.27 13.78 -3.71
N ILE A 433 -18.53 13.00 -4.49
CA ILE A 433 -17.61 11.99 -3.97
C ILE A 433 -16.52 12.67 -3.16
N LYS A 434 -15.94 13.77 -3.64
CA LYS A 434 -14.90 14.54 -2.92
C LYS A 434 -15.39 15.07 -1.57
N SER A 435 -16.62 15.56 -1.49
CA SER A 435 -17.18 16.00 -0.21
C SER A 435 -17.36 14.86 0.78
N VAL A 436 -17.73 13.68 0.31
CA VAL A 436 -17.82 12.46 1.14
C VAL A 436 -16.45 12.00 1.64
N VAL A 437 -15.39 12.12 0.84
CA VAL A 437 -14.01 11.81 1.25
C VAL A 437 -13.56 12.65 2.45
N ASP A 438 -13.99 13.91 2.51
CA ASP A 438 -13.65 14.85 3.59
C ASP A 438 -14.35 14.52 4.94
N GLU A 439 -15.40 13.71 4.92
CA GLU A 439 -16.09 13.25 6.13
C GLU A 439 -15.38 12.09 6.84
N ILE A 440 -14.41 11.44 6.17
CA ILE A 440 -13.77 10.20 6.61
C ILE A 440 -12.52 10.50 7.42
N ASN A 441 -12.35 9.78 8.52
CA ASN A 441 -11.11 9.73 9.28
C ASN A 441 -10.11 8.77 8.60
N TRP A 442 -9.15 9.34 7.87
CA TRP A 442 -8.11 8.58 7.17
C TRP A 442 -6.91 8.35 8.09
N ILE A 443 -6.49 7.12 8.25
CA ILE A 443 -5.29 6.72 9.01
C ILE A 443 -4.40 5.87 8.09
N PRO A 444 -3.24 6.37 7.67
CA PRO A 444 -2.71 7.72 7.87
C PRO A 444 -3.50 8.81 7.10
N ASN A 445 -3.47 10.03 7.59
CA ASN A 445 -4.29 11.13 7.09
C ASN A 445 -4.00 11.53 5.64
N TRP A 446 -2.78 11.31 5.13
CA TRP A 446 -2.42 11.59 3.74
C TRP A 446 -3.23 10.75 2.73
N GLY A 447 -3.89 9.68 3.20
CA GLY A 447 -4.81 8.89 2.37
C GLY A 447 -5.93 9.71 1.76
N ARG A 448 -6.46 10.71 2.49
CA ARG A 448 -7.44 11.66 1.99
C ARG A 448 -6.94 12.40 0.75
N ASP A 449 -5.72 12.92 0.81
CA ASP A 449 -5.15 13.71 -0.28
C ASP A 449 -4.91 12.83 -1.52
N ARG A 450 -4.51 11.57 -1.31
CA ARG A 450 -4.36 10.59 -2.39
C ARG A 450 -5.69 10.24 -3.07
N GLU A 451 -6.76 10.11 -2.30
CA GLU A 451 -8.09 9.87 -2.90
C GLU A 451 -8.58 11.09 -3.69
N HIS A 452 -8.34 12.31 -3.18
CA HIS A 452 -8.60 13.54 -3.93
C HIS A 452 -7.81 13.61 -5.24
N ASP A 453 -6.51 13.31 -5.20
CA ASP A 453 -5.66 13.27 -6.41
C ASP A 453 -6.25 12.31 -7.46
N TRP A 454 -6.69 11.12 -7.03
CA TRP A 454 -7.33 10.18 -7.95
C TRP A 454 -8.62 10.75 -8.53
N LEU A 455 -9.50 11.30 -7.71
CA LEU A 455 -10.78 11.86 -8.13
C LEU A 455 -10.60 13.07 -9.08
N ASP A 456 -9.54 13.86 -8.91
CA ASP A 456 -9.25 14.99 -9.80
C ASP A 456 -8.76 14.54 -11.18
N ASN A 457 -8.06 13.42 -11.25
CA ASN A 457 -7.40 12.94 -12.47
C ASN A 457 -8.14 11.77 -13.16
N MET A 458 -9.12 11.14 -12.50
CA MET A 458 -9.89 10.05 -13.10
C MET A 458 -10.73 10.51 -14.28
N GLY A 459 -10.91 9.62 -15.27
CA GLY A 459 -11.93 9.74 -16.31
C GLY A 459 -13.25 9.12 -15.88
N ASP A 460 -14.15 8.91 -16.86
CA ASP A 460 -15.35 8.14 -16.66
C ASP A 460 -15.01 6.67 -16.36
N TRP A 461 -15.85 6.00 -15.62
CA TRP A 461 -15.58 4.64 -15.15
C TRP A 461 -15.92 3.62 -16.21
N MET A 462 -14.92 2.98 -16.79
CA MET A 462 -15.10 1.85 -17.71
C MET A 462 -15.55 0.61 -16.95
N ILE A 463 -16.76 0.14 -17.26
CA ILE A 463 -17.40 -0.96 -16.51
C ILE A 463 -17.42 -2.29 -17.25
N SER A 464 -17.12 -2.34 -18.54
CA SER A 464 -17.16 -3.57 -19.34
C SER A 464 -15.79 -4.21 -19.49
N LYS A 465 -15.79 -5.53 -19.58
CA LYS A 465 -14.63 -6.40 -19.84
C LYS A 465 -15.02 -7.51 -20.82
N LYS A 466 -14.21 -7.73 -21.84
CA LYS A 466 -14.47 -8.73 -22.88
C LYS A 466 -13.99 -10.12 -22.46
N ARG A 467 -14.59 -10.63 -21.38
CA ARG A 467 -14.26 -11.92 -20.77
C ARG A 467 -15.52 -12.76 -20.48
N PHE A 468 -15.36 -13.86 -19.77
CA PHE A 468 -16.43 -14.86 -19.59
C PHE A 468 -16.92 -14.94 -18.15
N TRP A 469 -16.01 -14.97 -17.16
CA TRP A 469 -16.34 -15.14 -15.76
C TRP A 469 -16.40 -13.80 -15.03
N GLY A 470 -17.58 -13.41 -14.65
CA GLY A 470 -17.84 -12.18 -13.91
C GLY A 470 -19.31 -11.82 -13.92
N LEU A 471 -19.63 -10.67 -13.37
CA LEU A 471 -20.95 -10.06 -13.47
C LEU A 471 -21.33 -9.93 -14.94
N ALA A 472 -22.38 -10.61 -15.38
CA ALA A 472 -22.94 -10.35 -16.70
C ALA A 472 -23.60 -8.96 -16.68
N LEU A 473 -23.08 -8.04 -17.51
CA LEU A 473 -23.65 -6.69 -17.57
C LEU A 473 -25.11 -6.75 -18.08
N PRO A 474 -26.06 -6.15 -17.37
CA PRO A 474 -27.49 -6.24 -17.72
C PRO A 474 -27.88 -5.29 -18.85
N ILE A 475 -27.12 -5.29 -19.94
CA ILE A 475 -27.27 -4.36 -21.06
C ILE A 475 -27.73 -5.13 -22.30
N TRP A 476 -28.93 -4.81 -22.77
CA TRP A 476 -29.48 -5.33 -24.02
C TRP A 476 -29.45 -4.25 -25.09
N THR A 477 -28.98 -4.59 -26.29
CA THR A 477 -28.89 -3.68 -27.44
C THR A 477 -29.89 -4.07 -28.52
N PHE A 478 -30.33 -3.06 -29.29
CA PHE A 478 -31.36 -3.19 -30.30
C PHE A 478 -30.87 -2.72 -31.67
N GLU A 479 -31.60 -3.11 -32.74
CA GLU A 479 -31.23 -2.78 -34.13
C GLU A 479 -31.12 -1.29 -34.43
N ASP A 480 -31.86 -0.47 -33.70
CA ASP A 480 -31.87 1.00 -33.88
C ASP A 480 -30.70 1.69 -33.14
N GLY A 481 -29.78 0.92 -32.58
CA GLY A 481 -28.63 1.43 -31.83
C GLY A 481 -28.97 1.84 -30.38
N THR A 482 -30.23 1.70 -29.95
CA THR A 482 -30.61 1.94 -28.56
C THR A 482 -30.23 0.78 -27.66
N PHE A 483 -30.23 1.00 -26.35
CA PHE A 483 -29.99 -0.03 -25.34
C PHE A 483 -30.91 0.13 -24.13
N HIS A 484 -31.07 -0.95 -23.40
CA HIS A 484 -31.85 -0.98 -22.16
C HIS A 484 -31.07 -1.74 -21.09
N ILE A 485 -31.11 -1.23 -19.86
CA ILE A 485 -30.50 -1.87 -18.71
C ILE A 485 -31.60 -2.47 -17.84
N VAL A 486 -31.47 -3.77 -17.55
CA VAL A 486 -32.40 -4.50 -16.70
C VAL A 486 -31.88 -4.43 -15.25
N GLY A 487 -32.75 -4.07 -14.31
CA GLY A 487 -32.38 -3.84 -12.93
C GLY A 487 -32.61 -5.01 -11.96
N SER A 488 -33.37 -6.02 -12.37
CA SER A 488 -33.72 -7.17 -11.50
C SER A 488 -34.09 -8.41 -12.30
N LYS A 489 -34.12 -9.56 -11.62
CA LYS A 489 -34.61 -10.84 -12.20
C LYS A 489 -36.07 -10.75 -12.62
N GLU A 490 -36.87 -10.06 -11.84
CA GLU A 490 -38.31 -9.84 -12.11
C GLU A 490 -38.51 -9.02 -13.38
N GLU A 491 -37.81 -7.90 -13.54
CA GLU A 491 -37.81 -7.09 -14.75
C GLU A 491 -37.38 -7.90 -15.97
N LEU A 492 -36.32 -8.71 -15.82
CA LEU A 492 -35.82 -9.57 -16.88
C LEU A 492 -36.91 -10.55 -17.33
N LYS A 493 -37.64 -11.15 -16.38
CA LYS A 493 -38.74 -12.08 -16.66
C LYS A 493 -39.89 -11.41 -17.40
N GLU A 494 -40.24 -10.21 -17.00
CA GLU A 494 -41.33 -9.44 -17.64
C GLU A 494 -41.01 -9.06 -19.08
N LEU A 495 -39.79 -8.69 -19.35
CA LEU A 495 -39.34 -8.24 -20.66
C LEU A 495 -38.91 -9.40 -21.60
N ALA A 496 -38.68 -10.58 -21.05
CA ALA A 496 -38.20 -11.74 -21.80
C ALA A 496 -39.21 -12.22 -22.85
N VAL A 497 -38.73 -12.41 -24.07
CA VAL A 497 -39.55 -12.94 -25.18
C VAL A 497 -39.03 -14.28 -25.69
N GLU A 498 -37.77 -14.62 -25.36
CA GLU A 498 -37.12 -15.86 -25.76
C GLU A 498 -36.02 -16.22 -24.73
N GLY A 499 -35.76 -17.50 -24.52
CA GLY A 499 -34.62 -18.04 -23.75
C GLY A 499 -34.77 -18.03 -22.24
N TRP A 500 -35.91 -17.57 -21.70
CA TRP A 500 -36.15 -17.55 -20.24
C TRP A 500 -36.05 -18.96 -19.64
N GLU A 501 -36.57 -19.95 -20.31
CA GLU A 501 -36.55 -21.35 -19.84
C GLU A 501 -35.14 -21.95 -19.73
N LYS A 502 -34.19 -21.41 -20.46
CA LYS A 502 -32.78 -21.82 -20.36
C LYS A 502 -32.03 -21.07 -19.24
N PHE A 503 -32.50 -19.93 -18.85
CA PHE A 503 -31.94 -19.09 -17.79
C PHE A 503 -32.54 -19.42 -16.43
N ASP A 504 -33.83 -19.67 -16.33
CA ASP A 504 -34.53 -19.87 -15.05
C ASP A 504 -33.95 -21.06 -14.29
N GLY A 505 -33.64 -20.87 -13.01
CA GLY A 505 -32.93 -21.84 -12.17
C GLY A 505 -31.41 -21.75 -12.23
N ASN A 506 -30.84 -20.88 -13.08
CA ASN A 506 -29.39 -20.61 -13.14
C ASN A 506 -29.07 -19.24 -12.56
N THR A 507 -27.76 -19.04 -12.26
CA THR A 507 -27.24 -17.75 -11.79
C THR A 507 -27.15 -16.72 -12.93
N PRO A 508 -27.13 -15.39 -12.63
CA PRO A 508 -27.07 -14.34 -13.66
C PRO A 508 -25.67 -14.19 -14.27
N HIS A 509 -25.10 -15.32 -14.72
CA HIS A 509 -23.79 -15.39 -15.37
C HIS A 509 -23.90 -15.86 -16.81
N ARG A 510 -22.86 -15.65 -17.58
CA ARG A 510 -22.70 -16.30 -18.88
C ARG A 510 -22.53 -17.82 -18.71
N PRO A 511 -23.03 -18.66 -19.62
CA PRO A 511 -23.80 -18.30 -20.83
C PRO A 511 -25.30 -18.17 -20.59
N TRP A 512 -25.81 -18.50 -19.39
CA TRP A 512 -27.25 -18.68 -19.16
C TRP A 512 -28.07 -17.42 -19.42
N VAL A 513 -27.57 -16.25 -18.92
CA VAL A 513 -28.24 -14.97 -19.13
C VAL A 513 -28.21 -14.50 -20.59
N ASP A 514 -27.22 -14.95 -21.35
CA ASP A 514 -27.07 -14.61 -22.77
C ASP A 514 -28.19 -15.19 -23.65
N TYR A 515 -28.88 -16.24 -23.19
CA TYR A 515 -29.99 -16.84 -23.93
C TYR A 515 -31.22 -15.97 -23.91
N VAL A 516 -31.35 -15.06 -22.95
CA VAL A 516 -32.59 -14.25 -22.79
C VAL A 516 -32.57 -13.07 -23.74
N LYS A 517 -33.55 -13.03 -24.64
CA LYS A 517 -33.86 -11.87 -25.46
C LYS A 517 -35.04 -11.11 -24.86
N ILE A 518 -34.97 -9.80 -24.88
CA ILE A 518 -35.96 -8.92 -24.30
C ILE A 518 -36.65 -8.05 -25.35
N LYS A 519 -37.87 -7.63 -25.04
CA LYS A 519 -38.58 -6.59 -25.78
C LYS A 519 -38.32 -5.24 -25.15
N HIS A 520 -37.82 -4.27 -25.95
CA HIS A 520 -37.60 -2.91 -25.46
C HIS A 520 -38.90 -2.28 -24.97
N PRO A 521 -38.97 -1.72 -23.74
CA PRO A 521 -40.21 -1.21 -23.14
C PRO A 521 -40.91 -0.12 -23.93
N LYS A 522 -40.19 0.70 -24.69
CA LYS A 522 -40.70 1.83 -25.46
C LYS A 522 -40.86 1.51 -26.94
N SER A 523 -39.80 1.00 -27.60
CA SER A 523 -39.83 0.76 -29.05
C SER A 523 -40.48 -0.57 -29.44
N GLY A 524 -40.53 -1.53 -28.54
CA GLY A 524 -41.01 -2.87 -28.83
C GLY A 524 -40.05 -3.74 -29.64
N LEU A 525 -38.87 -3.26 -29.98
CA LEU A 525 -37.81 -4.03 -30.65
C LEU A 525 -37.31 -5.16 -29.77
N ILE A 526 -36.87 -6.25 -30.40
CA ILE A 526 -36.24 -7.37 -29.68
C ILE A 526 -34.76 -7.18 -29.68
N GLY A 527 -34.16 -7.29 -28.51
CA GLY A 527 -32.72 -7.11 -28.31
C GLY A 527 -32.04 -8.30 -27.65
N THR A 528 -30.75 -8.36 -27.82
CA THR A 528 -29.85 -9.35 -27.20
C THR A 528 -28.92 -8.69 -26.20
N ARG A 529 -28.52 -9.46 -25.18
CA ARG A 529 -27.54 -8.97 -24.21
C ARG A 529 -26.16 -8.85 -24.86
N ILE A 530 -25.41 -7.82 -24.46
CA ILE A 530 -23.98 -7.72 -24.83
C ILE A 530 -23.20 -8.87 -24.19
N GLU A 531 -22.10 -9.29 -24.85
CA GLU A 531 -21.31 -10.42 -24.33
C GLU A 531 -20.39 -10.06 -23.15
N ASP A 532 -20.25 -8.78 -22.86
CA ASP A 532 -19.32 -8.28 -21.86
C ASP A 532 -19.70 -8.66 -20.43
N VAL A 533 -18.68 -8.85 -19.60
CA VAL A 533 -18.81 -8.95 -18.14
C VAL A 533 -18.39 -7.66 -17.47
N GLY A 534 -18.78 -7.46 -16.22
CA GLY A 534 -18.53 -6.24 -15.47
C GLY A 534 -17.08 -6.14 -14.96
N ASN A 535 -16.68 -4.91 -14.68
CA ASN A 535 -15.48 -4.62 -13.93
C ASN A 535 -15.60 -5.19 -12.51
N PRO A 536 -14.65 -5.98 -12.01
CA PRO A 536 -14.74 -6.63 -10.69
C PRO A 536 -14.86 -5.66 -9.50
N TRP A 537 -14.48 -4.40 -9.69
CA TRP A 537 -14.64 -3.38 -8.64
C TRP A 537 -16.11 -2.95 -8.45
N LEU A 538 -16.99 -3.25 -9.40
CA LEU A 538 -18.43 -3.18 -9.19
C LEU A 538 -18.87 -4.20 -8.12
N ASP A 539 -18.32 -5.41 -8.20
CA ASP A 539 -18.65 -6.51 -7.29
C ASP A 539 -18.24 -6.20 -5.84
N ALA A 540 -17.08 -5.60 -5.65
CA ALA A 540 -16.56 -5.23 -4.34
C ALA A 540 -17.17 -3.90 -3.82
N GLY A 541 -17.51 -2.97 -4.68
CA GLY A 541 -18.08 -1.68 -4.31
C GLY A 541 -19.51 -1.74 -3.82
N ILE A 542 -20.30 -2.72 -4.29
CA ILE A 542 -21.73 -2.88 -3.94
C ILE A 542 -21.95 -3.53 -2.57
N VAL A 543 -20.92 -4.14 -1.98
CA VAL A 543 -21.06 -4.97 -0.76
C VAL A 543 -21.73 -4.27 0.43
N PRO A 544 -21.58 -2.96 0.69
CA PRO A 544 -22.32 -2.29 1.75
C PRO A 544 -23.84 -2.26 1.54
N PHE A 545 -24.28 -2.53 0.33
CA PHE A 545 -25.69 -2.55 -0.06
C PHE A 545 -26.21 -3.98 -0.21
N SER A 546 -25.51 -4.82 -0.95
CA SER A 546 -25.92 -6.21 -1.23
C SER A 546 -25.90 -7.10 0.02
N THR A 547 -24.92 -6.93 0.93
CA THR A 547 -24.73 -7.82 2.09
C THR A 547 -25.55 -7.44 3.30
N MET A 548 -26.20 -6.29 3.29
CA MET A 548 -26.96 -5.73 4.41
C MET A 548 -28.44 -5.43 4.08
N LYS A 549 -28.97 -6.09 3.06
CA LYS A 549 -30.40 -6.03 2.66
C LYS A 549 -30.92 -4.64 2.29
N TYR A 550 -30.09 -3.79 1.67
CA TYR A 550 -30.49 -2.43 1.29
C TYR A 550 -31.80 -2.35 0.51
N PHE A 551 -32.00 -3.27 -0.42
CA PHE A 551 -33.18 -3.32 -1.29
C PHE A 551 -34.36 -4.07 -0.68
N GLU A 552 -34.13 -4.83 0.40
CA GLU A 552 -35.14 -5.71 1.00
C GLU A 552 -35.64 -5.22 2.36
N ASP A 553 -34.71 -4.76 3.22
CA ASP A 553 -34.97 -4.30 4.59
C ASP A 553 -34.10 -3.08 4.91
N LYS A 554 -34.63 -1.91 4.58
CA LYS A 554 -33.92 -0.63 4.77
C LYS A 554 -33.60 -0.35 6.23
N SER A 555 -34.46 -0.81 7.18
CA SER A 555 -34.24 -0.59 8.62
C SER A 555 -33.05 -1.40 9.16
N TYR A 556 -32.91 -2.65 8.72
CA TYR A 556 -31.72 -3.45 9.02
C TYR A 556 -30.46 -2.84 8.44
N TRP A 557 -30.53 -2.34 7.18
CA TRP A 557 -29.40 -1.67 6.57
C TRP A 557 -28.97 -0.41 7.33
N GLU A 558 -29.89 0.43 7.78
CA GLU A 558 -29.61 1.65 8.55
C GLU A 558 -28.95 1.35 9.89
N GLU A 559 -29.28 0.21 10.52
CA GLU A 559 -28.62 -0.25 11.74
C GLU A 559 -27.12 -0.49 11.51
N TRP A 560 -26.72 -1.01 10.32
CA TRP A 560 -25.36 -1.45 10.04
C TRP A 560 -24.56 -0.53 9.12
N PHE A 561 -25.17 0.47 8.54
CA PHE A 561 -24.50 1.44 7.64
C PHE A 561 -24.46 2.84 8.26
N PRO A 562 -23.42 3.67 8.02
CA PRO A 562 -22.14 3.29 7.41
C PRO A 562 -21.25 2.46 8.37
N ALA A 563 -20.24 1.80 7.84
CA ALA A 563 -19.26 1.12 8.68
C ALA A 563 -18.51 2.12 9.58
N ASP A 564 -18.30 1.77 10.86
CA ASP A 564 -17.46 2.57 11.75
C ASP A 564 -15.97 2.43 11.39
N PHE A 565 -15.60 1.25 10.84
CA PHE A 565 -14.21 0.89 10.57
C PHE A 565 -14.08 -0.03 9.36
N ILE A 566 -13.12 0.30 8.50
CA ILE A 566 -12.56 -0.60 7.48
C ILE A 566 -11.03 -0.54 7.50
N THR A 567 -10.37 -1.56 7.02
CA THR A 567 -8.92 -1.58 6.82
C THR A 567 -8.55 -2.34 5.57
N GLU A 568 -7.60 -1.80 4.81
CA GLU A 568 -7.04 -2.39 3.61
C GLU A 568 -5.62 -1.87 3.33
N CYS A 569 -4.94 -2.52 2.36
CA CYS A 569 -3.65 -2.07 1.88
C CYS A 569 -3.78 -0.77 1.07
N PHE A 570 -3.11 0.30 1.49
CA PHE A 570 -3.21 1.61 0.84
C PHE A 570 -2.70 1.65 -0.60
N PRO A 571 -1.52 1.13 -0.94
CA PRO A 571 -0.92 1.41 -2.25
C PRO A 571 -1.77 1.09 -3.49
N GLY A 572 -2.77 0.25 -3.39
CA GLY A 572 -3.57 -0.14 -4.56
C GLY A 572 -5.04 0.27 -4.52
N GLN A 573 -5.59 0.64 -3.37
CA GLN A 573 -7.04 0.66 -3.17
C GLN A 573 -7.72 2.01 -3.50
N PHE A 574 -6.98 3.10 -3.61
CA PHE A 574 -7.53 4.42 -3.97
C PHE A 574 -8.28 4.43 -5.30
N ARG A 575 -7.79 3.67 -6.28
CA ARG A 575 -8.38 3.53 -7.62
C ARG A 575 -9.33 2.35 -7.75
N ASN A 576 -9.40 1.51 -6.73
CA ASN A 576 -10.07 0.22 -6.74
C ASN A 576 -11.23 0.19 -5.73
N TRP A 577 -11.06 -0.47 -4.59
CA TRP A 577 -12.16 -0.68 -3.66
C TRP A 577 -12.65 0.61 -2.99
N PHE A 578 -11.75 1.48 -2.56
CA PHE A 578 -12.17 2.75 -1.94
C PHE A 578 -12.96 3.60 -2.93
N TYR A 579 -12.45 3.75 -4.15
CA TYR A 579 -13.14 4.47 -5.21
C TYR A 579 -14.53 3.91 -5.50
N SER A 580 -14.65 2.60 -5.66
CA SER A 580 -15.94 1.96 -5.96
C SER A 580 -16.94 2.10 -4.81
N LEU A 581 -16.50 1.93 -3.56
CA LEU A 581 -17.32 2.17 -2.37
C LEU A 581 -17.82 3.62 -2.29
N LEU A 582 -16.91 4.58 -2.47
CA LEU A 582 -17.23 6.01 -2.41
C LEU A 582 -18.17 6.43 -3.55
N ALA A 583 -17.93 5.95 -4.77
CA ALA A 583 -18.77 6.23 -5.93
C ALA A 583 -20.20 5.72 -5.73
N MET A 584 -20.36 4.47 -5.31
CA MET A 584 -21.68 3.87 -5.10
C MET A 584 -22.41 4.49 -3.92
N SER A 585 -21.74 4.68 -2.78
CA SER A 585 -22.34 5.25 -1.58
C SER A 585 -22.76 6.71 -1.77
N SER A 586 -21.93 7.51 -2.41
CA SER A 586 -22.28 8.90 -2.74
C SER A 586 -23.43 9.00 -3.75
N PHE A 587 -23.54 8.05 -4.67
CA PHE A 587 -24.63 7.99 -5.63
C PHE A 587 -25.95 7.59 -4.97
N PHE A 588 -25.97 6.51 -4.19
CA PHE A 588 -27.19 6.01 -3.56
C PHE A 588 -27.68 6.89 -2.41
N GLU A 589 -26.77 7.29 -1.51
CA GLU A 589 -27.14 7.90 -0.23
C GLU A 589 -26.53 9.30 0.00
N GLY A 590 -25.56 9.70 -0.80
CA GLY A 590 -24.82 10.95 -0.59
C GLY A 590 -24.01 10.99 0.70
N LYS A 591 -23.60 9.84 1.22
CA LYS A 591 -22.91 9.65 2.50
C LYS A 591 -21.65 8.81 2.33
N ALA A 592 -20.71 8.97 3.24
CA ALA A 592 -19.54 8.12 3.34
C ALA A 592 -19.95 6.66 3.67
N PRO A 593 -19.36 5.65 2.99
CA PRO A 593 -19.66 4.25 3.28
C PRO A 593 -19.00 3.74 4.57
N PHE A 594 -18.04 4.48 5.10
CA PHE A 594 -17.33 4.20 6.35
C PHE A 594 -16.86 5.50 7.01
N LYS A 595 -16.70 5.46 8.34
CA LYS A 595 -16.26 6.62 9.14
C LYS A 595 -14.75 6.68 9.30
N THR A 596 -14.10 5.53 9.54
CA THR A 596 -12.65 5.42 9.70
C THR A 596 -12.08 4.37 8.76
N LEU A 597 -11.01 4.74 8.07
CA LEU A 597 -10.22 3.85 7.25
C LEU A 597 -8.80 3.77 7.80
N LEU A 598 -8.39 2.57 8.20
CA LEU A 598 -7.02 2.24 8.58
C LEU A 598 -6.31 1.62 7.39
N GLY A 599 -5.41 2.37 6.76
CA GLY A 599 -4.58 1.88 5.67
C GLY A 599 -3.26 1.32 6.17
N HIS A 600 -2.79 0.24 5.57
CA HIS A 600 -1.46 -0.28 5.83
C HIS A 600 -0.62 -0.36 4.56
N ALA A 601 0.70 -0.32 4.72
CA ALA A 601 1.65 -0.43 3.63
C ALA A 601 1.83 -1.90 3.16
N LEU A 602 2.90 -2.17 2.41
CA LEU A 602 3.17 -3.49 1.81
C LEU A 602 3.96 -4.39 2.76
N VAL A 603 3.83 -5.69 2.57
CA VAL A 603 4.72 -6.70 3.16
C VAL A 603 5.83 -7.00 2.17
N LYS A 604 7.08 -6.87 2.64
CA LYS A 604 8.29 -7.13 1.88
C LYS A 604 9.15 -8.19 2.57
N ASP A 605 10.10 -8.76 1.87
CA ASP A 605 11.07 -9.65 2.50
C ASP A 605 12.00 -8.89 3.48
N GLU A 606 12.86 -9.60 4.20
CA GLU A 606 13.76 -9.00 5.20
C GLU A 606 14.78 -8.01 4.63
N LYS A 607 15.03 -8.07 3.32
CA LYS A 607 15.92 -7.14 2.61
C LYS A 607 15.21 -5.91 2.07
N GLY A 608 13.87 -5.90 2.11
CA GLY A 608 13.04 -4.83 1.58
C GLY A 608 12.63 -5.02 0.13
N ASP A 609 12.86 -6.20 -0.44
CA ASP A 609 12.44 -6.56 -1.78
C ASP A 609 11.01 -7.10 -1.79
N GLU A 610 10.34 -6.98 -2.93
CA GLU A 610 9.01 -7.58 -3.12
C GLU A 610 9.12 -9.09 -3.16
N MET A 611 8.16 -9.78 -2.51
CA MET A 611 8.12 -11.22 -2.50
C MET A 611 7.47 -11.76 -3.77
N HIS A 612 8.26 -12.50 -4.57
CA HIS A 612 7.77 -13.15 -5.78
C HIS A 612 8.16 -14.64 -5.80
N LYS A 613 7.24 -15.50 -6.29
CA LYS A 613 7.54 -16.94 -6.49
C LYS A 613 8.76 -17.16 -7.37
N SER A 614 8.87 -16.39 -8.44
CA SER A 614 9.97 -16.49 -9.41
C SER A 614 11.33 -16.09 -8.84
N ALA A 615 11.35 -15.22 -7.82
CA ALA A 615 12.56 -14.80 -7.12
C ALA A 615 12.97 -15.74 -5.98
N GLY A 616 12.13 -16.71 -5.61
CA GLY A 616 12.39 -17.68 -4.55
C GLY A 616 12.37 -17.09 -3.12
N ASN A 617 11.92 -15.82 -2.95
CA ASN A 617 11.84 -15.15 -1.67
C ASN A 617 10.42 -15.07 -1.09
N ALA A 618 9.43 -15.67 -1.76
CA ALA A 618 8.04 -15.68 -1.30
C ALA A 618 7.87 -16.61 -0.09
N ILE A 619 7.27 -16.12 0.98
CA ILE A 619 6.86 -16.88 2.15
C ILE A 619 5.35 -17.10 2.09
N TRP A 620 4.91 -18.34 2.11
CA TRP A 620 3.49 -18.67 2.16
C TRP A 620 2.97 -18.68 3.57
N PHE A 621 1.67 -18.40 3.74
CA PHE A 621 1.03 -18.35 5.05
C PHE A 621 1.23 -19.65 5.84
N ASP A 622 0.99 -20.81 5.23
CA ASP A 622 1.08 -22.11 5.92
C ASP A 622 2.51 -22.39 6.40
N ASP A 623 3.51 -22.08 5.58
CA ASP A 623 4.93 -22.22 5.96
C ASP A 623 5.29 -21.28 7.12
N ALA A 624 4.83 -20.03 7.08
CA ALA A 624 5.04 -19.07 8.14
C ALA A 624 4.33 -19.48 9.43
N ALA A 625 3.07 -19.90 9.35
CA ALA A 625 2.29 -20.35 10.49
C ALA A 625 2.92 -21.57 11.19
N GLU A 626 3.46 -22.51 10.41
CA GLU A 626 4.11 -23.71 10.94
C GLU A 626 5.47 -23.40 11.57
N LYS A 627 6.32 -22.60 10.91
CA LYS A 627 7.69 -22.31 11.36
C LYS A 627 7.78 -21.22 12.43
N MET A 628 6.96 -20.18 12.32
CA MET A 628 6.97 -19.05 13.26
C MET A 628 5.98 -19.23 14.40
N GLY A 629 4.81 -19.78 14.09
CA GLY A 629 3.61 -19.74 14.92
C GLY A 629 2.79 -18.46 14.71
N VAL A 630 1.48 -18.61 14.75
CA VAL A 630 0.55 -17.52 14.40
C VAL A 630 0.55 -16.36 15.39
N ASP A 631 0.74 -16.64 16.71
CA ASP A 631 0.85 -15.57 17.72
C ASP A 631 2.12 -14.72 17.49
N VAL A 632 3.23 -15.31 17.03
CA VAL A 632 4.43 -14.58 16.62
C VAL A 632 4.13 -13.70 15.42
N MET A 633 3.46 -14.24 14.38
CA MET A 633 3.06 -13.50 13.20
C MET A 633 2.16 -12.30 13.57
N ARG A 634 1.14 -12.53 14.39
CA ARG A 634 0.20 -11.50 14.84
C ARG A 634 0.89 -10.38 15.63
N TRP A 635 1.87 -10.72 16.46
CA TRP A 635 2.70 -9.72 17.13
C TRP A 635 3.50 -8.88 16.14
N MET A 636 4.16 -9.52 15.16
CA MET A 636 4.90 -8.82 14.12
C MET A 636 4.02 -7.83 13.36
N TYR A 637 2.84 -8.28 12.93
CA TYR A 637 1.86 -7.44 12.23
C TYR A 637 1.36 -6.27 13.08
N SER A 638 1.08 -6.52 14.35
CA SER A 638 0.51 -5.54 15.28
C SER A 638 1.55 -4.52 15.75
N LYS A 639 2.84 -4.90 15.83
CA LYS A 639 3.92 -4.01 16.23
C LYS A 639 4.39 -3.10 15.11
N GLN A 640 4.06 -3.40 13.87
CA GLN A 640 4.43 -2.61 12.72
C GLN A 640 3.64 -1.31 12.67
N ASN A 641 4.33 -0.17 12.49
CA ASN A 641 3.65 1.07 12.11
C ASN A 641 3.06 0.90 10.71
N VAL A 642 1.76 1.14 10.59
CA VAL A 642 1.00 0.86 9.36
C VAL A 642 1.45 1.70 8.15
N GLU A 643 2.08 2.84 8.37
CA GLU A 643 2.60 3.71 7.30
C GLU A 643 3.84 3.15 6.59
N ASN A 644 4.55 2.24 7.25
CA ASN A 644 5.79 1.69 6.75
C ASN A 644 5.63 0.25 6.28
N ASN A 645 6.38 -0.12 5.25
CA ASN A 645 6.42 -1.49 4.77
C ASN A 645 6.90 -2.44 5.89
N LEU A 646 6.20 -3.56 6.03
CA LEU A 646 6.59 -4.61 6.97
C LEU A 646 7.68 -5.49 6.33
N LEU A 647 8.85 -5.52 6.95
CA LEU A 647 9.90 -6.48 6.60
C LEU A 647 9.61 -7.80 7.31
N PHE A 648 9.18 -8.80 6.54
CA PHE A 648 8.70 -10.07 7.06
C PHE A 648 9.70 -11.19 6.78
N GLY A 649 10.07 -11.92 7.84
CA GLY A 649 10.96 -13.06 7.71
C GLY A 649 11.23 -13.77 9.04
N TYR A 650 12.03 -14.81 9.00
CA TYR A 650 12.25 -15.72 10.14
C TYR A 650 13.14 -15.13 11.22
N ASP A 651 14.13 -14.28 10.86
CA ASP A 651 15.00 -13.63 11.84
C ASP A 651 14.21 -12.67 12.73
N LYS A 652 13.31 -11.89 12.14
CA LYS A 652 12.36 -11.02 12.87
C LYS A 652 11.42 -11.80 13.76
N ALA A 653 10.94 -12.93 13.28
CA ALA A 653 10.09 -13.84 14.06
C ALA A 653 10.81 -14.38 15.29
N ASP A 654 12.08 -14.70 15.22
CA ASP A 654 12.88 -15.16 16.36
C ASP A 654 13.08 -14.09 17.44
N GLU A 655 13.22 -12.82 17.06
CA GLU A 655 13.22 -11.69 18.00
C GLU A 655 11.89 -11.60 18.78
N VAL A 656 10.77 -11.72 18.08
CA VAL A 656 9.43 -11.69 18.68
C VAL A 656 9.21 -12.91 19.57
N ARG A 657 9.64 -14.10 19.14
CA ARG A 657 9.53 -15.33 19.93
C ARG A 657 10.16 -15.18 21.31
N LYS A 658 11.30 -14.51 21.43
CA LYS A 658 11.94 -14.22 22.72
C LYS A 658 11.04 -13.41 23.65
N LYS A 659 10.27 -12.47 23.13
CA LYS A 659 9.29 -11.68 23.90
C LYS A 659 8.15 -12.56 24.41
N LEU A 660 7.61 -13.41 23.54
CA LEU A 660 6.56 -14.34 23.93
C LEU A 660 7.04 -15.39 24.94
N ILE A 661 8.29 -15.84 24.82
CA ILE A 661 8.92 -16.71 25.84
C ILE A 661 9.02 -15.98 27.18
N SER A 662 9.36 -14.69 27.19
CA SER A 662 9.38 -13.90 28.44
C SER A 662 7.99 -13.84 29.09
N LEU A 663 6.95 -13.59 28.33
CA LEU A 663 5.56 -13.64 28.81
C LEU A 663 5.20 -15.03 29.37
N TRP A 664 5.56 -16.10 28.63
CA TRP A 664 5.34 -17.47 29.06
C TRP A 664 6.08 -17.80 30.36
N ASN A 665 7.31 -17.33 30.52
CA ASN A 665 8.10 -17.54 31.74
C ASN A 665 7.47 -16.86 32.96
N ILE A 666 6.92 -15.67 32.81
CA ILE A 666 6.15 -14.98 33.86
C ILE A 666 4.97 -15.82 34.29
N TYR A 667 4.16 -16.27 33.36
CA TYR A 667 3.00 -17.13 33.56
C TYR A 667 3.41 -18.46 34.18
N SER A 668 4.43 -19.13 33.67
CA SER A 668 4.90 -20.43 34.19
C SER A 668 5.43 -20.32 35.63
N PHE A 669 6.16 -19.24 35.95
CA PHE A 669 6.59 -18.93 37.29
C PHE A 669 5.41 -18.85 38.27
N PHE A 670 4.41 -18.04 37.93
CA PHE A 670 3.20 -17.90 38.71
C PHE A 670 2.50 -19.26 38.94
N CYS A 671 2.21 -19.97 37.84
CA CYS A 671 1.49 -21.26 37.91
C CYS A 671 2.22 -22.31 38.77
N THR A 672 3.56 -22.37 38.59
CA THR A 672 4.37 -23.36 39.35
C THR A 672 4.25 -23.15 40.83
N TYR A 673 4.47 -21.94 41.31
CA TYR A 673 4.46 -21.69 42.78
C TYR A 673 3.05 -21.56 43.33
N ALA A 674 2.11 -20.94 42.60
CA ALA A 674 0.71 -20.86 43.01
C ALA A 674 0.05 -22.25 43.21
N SER A 675 0.39 -23.21 42.33
CA SER A 675 -0.09 -24.59 42.42
C SER A 675 0.50 -25.31 43.61
N LEU A 676 1.80 -25.16 43.89
CA LEU A 676 2.45 -25.76 45.05
C LEU A 676 1.86 -25.27 46.35
N ASP A 677 1.60 -23.99 46.46
CA ASP A 677 1.04 -23.35 47.66
C ASP A 677 -0.50 -23.36 47.73
N LYS A 678 -1.16 -23.95 46.71
CA LYS A 678 -2.62 -24.03 46.58
C LYS A 678 -3.30 -22.66 46.67
N PHE A 679 -2.70 -21.66 46.01
CA PHE A 679 -3.25 -20.33 45.99
C PHE A 679 -4.63 -20.30 45.31
N SER A 680 -5.57 -19.58 45.93
CA SER A 680 -6.89 -19.31 45.38
C SER A 680 -7.11 -17.81 45.29
N PRO A 681 -7.39 -17.26 44.06
CA PRO A 681 -7.64 -15.84 43.91
C PRO A 681 -8.80 -15.34 44.80
N HIS A 682 -8.65 -14.14 45.32
CA HIS A 682 -9.67 -13.44 46.15
C HIS A 682 -10.18 -14.21 47.38
N SER A 683 -9.43 -15.22 47.85
CA SER A 683 -9.81 -15.99 49.04
C SER A 683 -9.56 -15.27 50.38
N GLN A 684 -8.73 -14.23 50.39
CA GLN A 684 -8.41 -13.40 51.54
C GLN A 684 -8.58 -11.91 51.20
N LYS A 685 -9.01 -11.13 52.19
CA LYS A 685 -9.08 -9.69 52.08
C LYS A 685 -7.70 -9.05 52.31
N ILE A 686 -7.21 -8.28 51.36
CA ILE A 686 -5.95 -7.56 51.48
C ILE A 686 -6.20 -6.16 52.05
N ASN A 687 -5.43 -5.76 53.05
CA ASN A 687 -5.39 -4.39 53.52
C ASN A 687 -4.38 -3.61 52.63
N PRO A 688 -4.75 -2.50 51.99
CA PRO A 688 -3.84 -1.72 51.18
C PRO A 688 -2.54 -1.25 51.85
N LYS A 689 -2.57 -1.17 53.20
CA LYS A 689 -1.39 -0.79 54.00
C LYS A 689 -0.32 -1.89 54.06
N ASP A 690 -0.71 -3.13 53.77
CA ASP A 690 0.19 -4.29 53.83
C ASP A 690 0.92 -4.52 52.49
N LEU A 691 0.57 -3.75 51.45
CA LEU A 691 1.25 -3.78 50.17
C LEU A 691 2.66 -3.20 50.30
N THR A 692 3.64 -3.90 49.75
CA THR A 692 5.02 -3.39 49.68
C THR A 692 5.14 -2.24 48.66
N LEU A 693 6.26 -1.51 48.69
CA LEU A 693 6.56 -0.48 47.70
C LEU A 693 6.51 -1.02 46.26
N LEU A 694 7.06 -2.23 46.05
CA LEU A 694 7.05 -2.85 44.71
C LEU A 694 5.67 -3.38 44.30
N ASP A 695 4.83 -3.82 45.25
CA ASP A 695 3.44 -4.17 44.96
C ASP A 695 2.67 -2.94 44.47
N ASN A 696 2.76 -1.83 45.20
CA ASN A 696 2.11 -0.58 44.81
C ASN A 696 2.64 -0.04 43.46
N TRP A 697 3.94 -0.17 43.21
CA TRP A 697 4.54 0.24 41.95
C TRP A 697 4.04 -0.59 40.75
N ILE A 698 4.05 -1.92 40.85
CA ILE A 698 3.63 -2.78 39.74
C ILE A 698 2.12 -2.69 39.49
N ILE A 699 1.32 -2.49 40.53
CA ILE A 699 -0.12 -2.22 40.39
C ILE A 699 -0.32 -0.89 39.67
N SER A 700 0.40 0.16 40.08
CA SER A 700 0.34 1.48 39.36
C SER A 700 0.75 1.36 37.90
N LYS A 701 1.82 0.63 37.59
CA LYS A 701 2.27 0.36 36.22
C LYS A 701 1.24 -0.43 35.41
N SER A 702 0.59 -1.42 36.03
CA SER A 702 -0.48 -2.21 35.38
C SER A 702 -1.69 -1.32 35.03
N GLN A 703 -2.12 -0.46 35.95
CA GLN A 703 -3.22 0.48 35.68
C GLN A 703 -2.86 1.52 34.60
N GLN A 704 -1.63 1.98 34.59
CA GLN A 704 -1.11 2.86 33.52
C GLN A 704 -1.13 2.14 32.17
N LEU A 705 -0.77 0.86 32.14
CA LEU A 705 -0.87 0.03 30.94
C LEU A 705 -2.32 -0.13 30.47
N ASN A 706 -3.27 -0.37 31.38
CA ASN A 706 -4.69 -0.47 31.06
C ASN A 706 -5.22 0.84 30.43
N ALA A 707 -4.84 2.00 30.98
CA ALA A 707 -5.19 3.31 30.41
C ALA A 707 -4.58 3.51 29.01
N SER A 708 -3.31 3.18 28.85
CA SER A 708 -2.61 3.22 27.57
C SER A 708 -3.21 2.27 26.54
N ALA A 709 -3.61 1.07 26.95
CA ALA A 709 -4.25 0.08 26.09
C ALA A 709 -5.56 0.61 25.51
N LYS A 710 -6.42 1.15 26.38
CA LYS A 710 -7.67 1.76 25.93
C LYS A 710 -7.42 2.86 24.90
N LEU A 711 -6.52 3.80 25.21
CA LEU A 711 -6.20 4.92 24.31
C LEU A 711 -5.67 4.44 22.95
N ASN A 712 -4.72 3.51 22.96
CA ASN A 712 -4.07 3.06 21.72
C ASN A 712 -5.00 2.19 20.86
N TYR A 713 -5.84 1.35 21.45
CA TYR A 713 -6.84 0.61 20.67
C TYR A 713 -7.90 1.55 20.07
N GLU A 714 -8.36 2.55 20.82
CA GLU A 714 -9.35 3.52 20.31
C GLU A 714 -8.78 4.40 19.17
N ASN A 715 -7.48 4.68 19.21
CA ASN A 715 -6.79 5.48 18.18
C ASN A 715 -6.19 4.64 17.05
N PHE A 716 -6.40 3.34 17.01
CA PHE A 716 -5.78 2.43 16.03
C PHE A 716 -4.23 2.45 16.04
N GLU A 717 -3.64 2.58 17.21
CA GLU A 717 -2.19 2.69 17.45
C GLU A 717 -1.64 1.50 18.25
N VAL A 718 -2.02 0.29 17.87
CA VAL A 718 -1.61 -0.94 18.57
C VAL A 718 -0.08 -1.12 18.61
N ASP A 719 0.64 -0.59 17.65
CA ASP A 719 2.11 -0.59 17.62
C ASP A 719 2.70 0.16 18.83
N LYS A 720 2.09 1.27 19.23
CA LYS A 720 2.49 2.02 20.43
C LYS A 720 2.18 1.25 21.71
N LEU A 721 1.00 0.59 21.76
CA LEU A 721 0.65 -0.27 22.87
C LEU A 721 1.68 -1.37 23.08
N LEU A 722 2.08 -2.07 22.04
CA LEU A 722 3.05 -3.17 22.16
C LEU A 722 4.44 -2.70 22.60
N LYS A 723 4.85 -1.48 22.31
CA LYS A 723 6.06 -0.89 22.91
C LYS A 723 5.92 -0.73 24.42
N ASN A 724 4.76 -0.25 24.88
CA ASN A 724 4.47 -0.12 26.31
C ASN A 724 4.40 -1.49 27.00
N VAL A 725 3.83 -2.49 26.32
CA VAL A 725 3.79 -3.88 26.83
C VAL A 725 5.20 -4.45 26.96
N GLU A 726 6.09 -4.24 26.00
CA GLU A 726 7.49 -4.71 26.09
C GLU A 726 8.20 -4.12 27.30
N THR A 727 8.01 -2.82 27.56
CA THR A 727 8.56 -2.17 28.76
C THR A 727 7.97 -2.77 30.04
N PHE A 728 6.65 -2.98 30.04
CA PHE A 728 5.96 -3.57 31.17
C PHE A 728 6.38 -5.02 31.46
N LEU A 729 6.62 -5.82 30.42
CA LEU A 729 7.13 -7.20 30.58
C LEU A 729 8.51 -7.20 31.25
N ASP A 730 9.38 -6.23 30.91
CA ASP A 730 10.66 -6.06 31.55
C ASP A 730 10.50 -5.66 33.03
N ASP A 731 9.64 -4.69 33.31
CA ASP A 731 9.31 -4.25 34.68
C ASP A 731 8.79 -5.41 35.53
N LEU A 732 7.87 -6.19 35.00
CA LEU A 732 7.26 -7.31 35.71
C LEU A 732 8.25 -8.46 35.97
N SER A 733 9.03 -8.85 34.95
CA SER A 733 9.97 -9.96 35.02
C SER A 733 11.25 -9.60 35.80
N ASN A 734 11.96 -8.55 35.35
CA ASN A 734 13.31 -8.23 35.84
C ASN A 734 13.32 -7.38 37.11
N TRP A 735 12.23 -6.71 37.42
CA TRP A 735 12.12 -5.90 38.64
C TRP A 735 11.17 -6.53 39.65
N TYR A 736 9.87 -6.66 39.33
CA TYR A 736 8.91 -7.13 40.34
C TYR A 736 9.16 -8.59 40.73
N ILE A 737 9.13 -9.55 39.81
CA ILE A 737 9.28 -10.98 40.10
C ILE A 737 10.68 -11.27 40.65
N ARG A 738 11.74 -10.81 39.97
CA ARG A 738 13.10 -11.12 40.39
C ARG A 738 13.40 -10.63 41.80
N ARG A 739 12.93 -9.46 42.18
CA ARG A 739 13.18 -8.88 43.50
C ARG A 739 12.29 -9.45 44.59
N ASN A 740 11.13 -9.98 44.20
CA ASN A 740 10.19 -10.59 45.16
C ASN A 740 10.30 -12.11 45.21
N ARG A 741 11.25 -12.75 44.54
CA ARG A 741 11.35 -14.23 44.47
C ARG A 741 11.31 -14.88 45.83
N ARG A 742 11.99 -14.31 46.85
CA ARG A 742 12.02 -14.83 48.23
C ARG A 742 10.63 -14.91 48.84
N ARG A 743 9.72 -14.00 48.55
CA ARG A 743 8.32 -14.02 49.02
C ARG A 743 7.56 -15.23 48.49
N PHE A 744 7.83 -15.66 47.27
CA PHE A 744 7.20 -16.86 46.69
C PHE A 744 7.87 -18.18 47.14
N TRP A 745 9.14 -18.15 47.52
CA TRP A 745 9.93 -19.36 47.85
C TRP A 745 9.93 -19.71 49.31
N LYS A 746 9.57 -18.80 50.19
CA LYS A 746 9.51 -19.11 51.64
C LYS A 746 8.50 -20.23 51.92
N SER A 747 8.76 -21.03 52.95
CA SER A 747 7.92 -22.17 53.33
C SER A 747 6.60 -21.78 53.99
N GLU A 748 6.58 -20.60 54.63
CA GLU A 748 5.38 -20.11 55.35
C GLU A 748 4.39 -19.51 54.33
N ASN A 749 3.14 -19.95 54.46
CA ASN A 749 2.01 -19.38 53.70
C ASN A 749 1.36 -18.24 54.50
N ASP A 750 2.10 -17.16 54.71
CA ASP A 750 1.62 -15.99 55.46
C ASP A 750 0.85 -14.99 54.56
N SER A 751 0.36 -13.91 55.15
CA SER A 751 -0.38 -12.87 54.47
C SER A 751 0.47 -12.15 53.38
N ASP A 752 1.77 -11.97 53.64
CA ASP A 752 2.70 -11.33 52.69
C ASP A 752 2.87 -12.19 51.43
N LYS A 753 2.99 -13.50 51.57
CA LYS A 753 3.05 -14.44 50.44
C LYS A 753 1.75 -14.42 49.62
N TYR A 754 0.61 -14.40 50.33
CA TYR A 754 -0.70 -14.30 49.69
C TYR A 754 -0.85 -12.99 48.91
N ILE A 755 -0.41 -11.86 49.46
CA ILE A 755 -0.40 -10.55 48.80
C ILE A 755 0.45 -10.61 47.52
N ALA A 756 1.65 -11.22 47.58
CA ALA A 756 2.51 -11.38 46.43
C ALA A 756 1.82 -12.17 45.29
N TYR A 757 1.17 -13.30 45.64
CA TYR A 757 0.42 -14.08 44.64
C TYR A 757 -0.78 -13.32 44.06
N GLN A 758 -1.59 -12.67 44.90
CA GLN A 758 -2.76 -11.93 44.43
C GLN A 758 -2.34 -10.75 43.52
N THR A 759 -1.30 -10.02 43.92
CA THR A 759 -0.77 -8.92 43.10
C THR A 759 -0.30 -9.43 41.73
N LEU A 760 0.47 -10.53 41.74
CA LEU A 760 0.96 -11.10 40.47
C LEU A 760 -0.16 -11.67 39.60
N TYR A 761 -1.16 -12.31 40.23
CA TYR A 761 -2.35 -12.81 39.58
C TYR A 761 -3.12 -11.68 38.86
N ASP A 762 -3.44 -10.60 39.58
CA ASP A 762 -4.21 -9.48 39.05
C ASP A 762 -3.47 -8.82 37.89
N VAL A 763 -2.16 -8.64 38.03
CA VAL A 763 -1.31 -8.01 36.98
C VAL A 763 -1.19 -8.91 35.74
N ILE A 764 -1.02 -10.23 35.92
CA ILE A 764 -0.99 -11.16 34.77
C ILE A 764 -2.34 -11.20 34.09
N LEU A 765 -3.42 -11.24 34.84
CA LEU A 765 -4.78 -11.29 34.29
C LEU A 765 -5.08 -10.06 33.44
N ASP A 766 -4.79 -8.86 33.95
CA ASP A 766 -4.93 -7.62 33.18
C ASP A 766 -4.06 -7.64 31.90
N LEU A 767 -2.80 -8.03 32.04
CA LEU A 767 -1.85 -8.09 30.92
C LEU A 767 -2.32 -9.01 29.79
N ILE A 768 -2.76 -10.24 30.13
CA ILE A 768 -3.24 -11.18 29.11
C ILE A 768 -4.55 -10.73 28.48
N LYS A 769 -5.44 -10.08 29.23
CA LYS A 769 -6.66 -9.47 28.67
C LYS A 769 -6.32 -8.33 27.70
N VAL A 770 -5.37 -7.45 28.06
CA VAL A 770 -4.87 -6.39 27.16
C VAL A 770 -4.28 -6.97 25.88
N LEU A 771 -3.56 -8.09 25.98
CA LEU A 771 -2.90 -8.75 24.85
C LEU A 771 -3.82 -9.68 24.04
N SER A 772 -4.95 -10.09 24.57
CA SER A 772 -5.80 -11.11 23.92
C SER A 772 -6.28 -10.74 22.52
N PRO A 773 -6.56 -9.47 22.20
CA PRO A 773 -6.86 -9.10 20.81
C PRO A 773 -5.71 -9.35 19.84
N VAL A 774 -4.46 -9.20 20.28
CA VAL A 774 -3.24 -9.42 19.48
C VAL A 774 -2.84 -10.89 19.46
N LEU A 775 -2.86 -11.56 20.62
CA LEU A 775 -2.36 -12.91 20.84
C LEU A 775 -3.50 -13.84 21.28
N PRO A 776 -4.45 -14.19 20.41
CA PRO A 776 -5.68 -14.87 20.83
C PRO A 776 -5.46 -16.26 21.39
N PHE A 777 -4.44 -17.01 20.95
CA PHE A 777 -4.25 -18.40 21.33
C PHE A 777 -3.48 -18.58 22.65
N VAL A 778 -2.34 -17.94 22.79
CA VAL A 778 -1.51 -18.08 23.99
C VAL A 778 -2.19 -17.46 25.20
N THR A 779 -2.86 -16.31 25.03
CA THR A 779 -3.59 -15.66 26.12
C THR A 779 -4.82 -16.46 26.55
N GLU A 780 -5.53 -17.08 25.61
CA GLU A 780 -6.64 -18.00 25.92
C GLU A 780 -6.15 -19.16 26.80
N ARG A 781 -5.06 -19.80 26.40
CA ARG A 781 -4.50 -20.92 27.17
C ARG A 781 -4.09 -20.50 28.56
N MET A 782 -3.42 -19.35 28.69
CA MET A 782 -3.05 -18.81 30.02
C MET A 782 -4.27 -18.51 30.86
N TYR A 783 -5.26 -17.82 30.28
CA TYR A 783 -6.47 -17.39 30.98
C TYR A 783 -7.27 -18.56 31.53
N LEU A 784 -7.60 -19.54 30.71
CA LEU A 784 -8.38 -20.71 31.14
C LEU A 784 -7.71 -21.46 32.28
N ASN A 785 -6.38 -21.46 32.34
CA ASN A 785 -5.63 -22.11 33.39
C ASN A 785 -5.61 -21.29 34.68
N ILE A 786 -5.20 -20.01 34.66
CA ILE A 786 -5.04 -19.20 35.87
C ILE A 786 -6.37 -18.84 36.50
N THR A 787 -7.46 -18.73 35.74
CA THR A 787 -8.79 -18.38 36.23
C THR A 787 -9.61 -19.59 36.67
N SER A 788 -9.09 -20.82 36.55
CA SER A 788 -9.83 -22.06 36.86
C SER A 788 -10.47 -22.05 38.24
N ALA A 789 -9.84 -21.46 39.25
CA ALA A 789 -10.31 -21.32 40.62
C ALA A 789 -10.99 -19.99 40.94
N ASP A 790 -10.98 -19.02 40.02
CA ASP A 790 -11.58 -17.69 40.21
C ASP A 790 -13.08 -17.73 39.86
N LYS A 791 -13.92 -17.38 40.81
CA LYS A 791 -15.38 -17.37 40.62
C LYS A 791 -15.89 -16.11 39.91
N ASN A 792 -15.05 -15.09 39.81
CA ASN A 792 -15.41 -13.78 39.23
C ASN A 792 -15.18 -13.71 37.71
N GLU A 793 -14.43 -14.66 37.15
CA GLU A 793 -14.04 -14.65 35.73
C GLU A 793 -14.90 -15.60 34.88
N ASN A 794 -15.07 -15.25 33.61
CA ASN A 794 -15.73 -16.11 32.65
C ASN A 794 -14.94 -17.41 32.45
N LYS A 795 -15.63 -18.55 32.50
CA LYS A 795 -14.99 -19.86 32.35
C LYS A 795 -14.85 -20.35 30.91
N ASP A 796 -15.51 -19.69 29.98
CA ASP A 796 -15.58 -20.17 28.60
C ASP A 796 -14.41 -19.67 27.76
N SER A 797 -14.10 -18.38 27.86
CA SER A 797 -13.03 -17.76 27.04
C SER A 797 -12.61 -16.39 27.58
N ILE A 798 -11.32 -16.04 27.39
CA ILE A 798 -10.82 -14.68 27.62
C ILE A 798 -11.50 -13.68 26.69
N HIS A 799 -11.85 -14.11 25.47
CA HIS A 799 -12.46 -13.25 24.45
C HIS A 799 -13.92 -12.89 24.72
N LEU A 800 -14.53 -13.59 25.69
CA LEU A 800 -15.88 -13.32 26.23
C LEU A 800 -15.84 -12.59 27.58
N SER A 801 -14.65 -12.29 28.09
CA SER A 801 -14.47 -11.49 29.30
C SER A 801 -14.42 -9.99 28.97
N ASP A 802 -14.68 -9.17 30.01
CA ASP A 802 -14.56 -7.72 29.87
C ASP A 802 -13.09 -7.28 29.72
N PHE A 803 -12.89 -6.26 28.87
CA PHE A 803 -11.59 -5.62 28.75
C PHE A 803 -11.21 -4.90 30.05
N PRO A 804 -9.93 -4.91 30.50
CA PRO A 804 -9.52 -4.30 31.76
C PRO A 804 -9.83 -2.80 31.79
N LYS A 805 -10.47 -2.37 32.88
CA LYS A 805 -10.71 -0.95 33.13
C LYS A 805 -9.57 -0.37 33.96
N CYS A 806 -9.15 0.84 33.63
CA CYS A 806 -8.20 1.56 34.44
C CYS A 806 -8.86 2.09 35.71
N ASP A 807 -8.30 1.78 36.86
CA ASP A 807 -8.62 2.43 38.13
C ASP A 807 -7.58 3.53 38.40
N ASN A 808 -7.93 4.75 38.03
CA ASN A 808 -7.05 5.92 38.20
C ASN A 808 -6.63 6.16 39.65
N GLY A 809 -7.45 5.72 40.62
CA GLY A 809 -7.13 5.81 42.07
C GLY A 809 -5.96 4.95 42.50
N LYS A 810 -5.59 3.96 41.69
CA LYS A 810 -4.45 3.06 41.95
C LYS A 810 -3.18 3.50 41.22
N ILE A 811 -3.21 4.58 40.41
CA ILE A 811 -2.02 5.10 39.74
C ILE A 811 -1.33 6.10 40.66
N ASN A 812 -0.15 5.73 41.13
CA ASN A 812 0.73 6.63 41.86
C ASN A 812 1.87 7.10 40.95
N HIS A 813 1.66 8.24 40.29
CA HIS A 813 2.62 8.80 39.34
C HIS A 813 3.98 9.14 39.97
N GLU A 814 3.94 9.67 41.19
CA GLU A 814 5.16 9.98 41.96
C GLU A 814 5.98 8.72 42.25
N LEU A 815 5.33 7.65 42.70
CA LEU A 815 6.00 6.37 42.95
C LEU A 815 6.59 5.78 41.67
N ILE A 816 5.85 5.85 40.54
CA ILE A 816 6.36 5.41 39.24
C ILE A 816 7.63 6.16 38.86
N GLU A 817 7.61 7.48 38.95
CA GLU A 817 8.77 8.34 38.63
C GLU A 817 9.98 8.03 39.52
N LYS A 818 9.77 7.86 40.82
CA LYS A 818 10.80 7.51 41.80
C LYS A 818 11.45 6.17 41.48
N VAL A 819 10.65 5.12 41.24
CA VAL A 819 11.17 3.78 40.94
C VAL A 819 11.81 3.74 39.56
N ASP A 820 11.27 4.41 38.57
CA ASP A 820 11.87 4.49 37.22
C ASP A 820 13.21 5.23 37.27
N SER A 821 13.36 6.25 38.11
CA SER A 821 14.63 6.92 38.35
C SER A 821 15.67 6.02 39.04
N LEU A 822 15.24 5.22 40.02
CA LEU A 822 16.08 4.19 40.64
C LEU A 822 16.58 3.17 39.60
N LYS A 823 15.69 2.71 38.73
CA LYS A 823 16.06 1.81 37.62
C LYS A 823 17.08 2.44 36.70
N LYS A 824 16.90 3.70 36.29
CA LYS A 824 17.86 4.43 35.46
C LYS A 824 19.26 4.50 36.09
N VAL A 825 19.35 4.77 37.40
CA VAL A 825 20.63 4.77 38.14
C VAL A 825 21.31 3.41 38.00
N ILE A 826 20.57 2.34 38.27
CA ILE A 826 21.13 0.97 38.25
C ILE A 826 21.52 0.55 36.83
N GLU A 827 20.69 0.85 35.83
CA GLU A 827 20.97 0.57 34.43
C GLU A 827 22.18 1.36 33.91
N SER A 828 22.29 2.63 34.28
CA SER A 828 23.46 3.45 33.98
C SER A 828 24.72 2.92 34.63
N GLY A 829 24.63 2.49 35.89
CA GLY A 829 25.74 1.82 36.59
C GLY A 829 26.20 0.52 35.91
N ARG A 830 25.24 -0.28 35.41
CA ARG A 830 25.55 -1.50 34.62
C ARG A 830 26.17 -1.16 33.27
N ALA A 831 25.69 -0.11 32.61
CA ALA A 831 26.24 0.37 31.33
C ALA A 831 27.69 0.81 31.51
N VAL A 832 27.99 1.54 32.58
CA VAL A 832 29.35 1.97 32.94
C VAL A 832 30.26 0.78 33.23
N ARG A 833 29.76 -0.22 33.96
CA ARG A 833 30.50 -1.47 34.17
C ARG A 833 30.87 -2.18 32.89
N LYS A 834 29.90 -2.25 31.97
CA LYS A 834 30.09 -2.84 30.62
C LYS A 834 31.13 -2.06 29.81
N LYS A 835 31.10 -0.73 29.85
CA LYS A 835 32.04 0.16 29.19
C LYS A 835 33.47 -0.03 29.74
N ALA A 836 33.60 -0.19 31.09
CA ALA A 836 34.85 -0.52 31.76
C ALA A 836 35.26 -2.00 31.60
N ASN A 837 34.47 -2.84 30.93
CA ASN A 837 34.67 -4.29 30.78
C ASN A 837 34.80 -5.05 32.13
N ILE A 838 34.09 -4.61 33.18
CA ILE A 838 34.05 -5.22 34.51
C ILE A 838 32.74 -5.96 34.74
N LYS A 839 32.82 -7.26 35.00
CA LYS A 839 31.63 -8.09 35.28
C LYS A 839 30.97 -7.68 36.61
N VAL A 840 29.64 -7.78 36.71
CA VAL A 840 28.89 -7.41 37.93
C VAL A 840 29.33 -8.22 39.17
N ARG A 841 29.75 -9.47 39.02
CA ARG A 841 30.25 -10.30 40.11
C ARG A 841 31.58 -9.82 40.72
N GLN A 842 32.32 -8.91 40.07
CA GLN A 842 33.49 -8.26 40.64
C GLN A 842 33.02 -7.11 41.52
N PRO A 843 33.24 -7.14 42.86
CA PRO A 843 32.94 -6.01 43.73
C PRO A 843 33.73 -4.76 43.32
N LEU A 844 33.13 -3.59 43.44
CA LEU A 844 33.76 -2.30 43.27
C LEU A 844 33.50 -1.38 44.46
N GLN A 845 34.30 -0.32 44.63
CA GLN A 845 34.21 0.51 45.81
C GLN A 845 32.94 1.37 45.81
N SER A 846 32.75 2.20 44.79
CA SER A 846 31.64 3.17 44.84
C SER A 846 31.05 3.50 43.48
N LEU A 847 29.78 3.92 43.51
CA LEU A 847 29.10 4.63 42.45
C LEU A 847 28.78 6.04 42.95
N ARG A 848 29.19 7.05 42.18
CA ARG A 848 28.81 8.45 42.42
C ARG A 848 27.62 8.79 41.51
N VAL A 849 26.62 9.48 42.04
CA VAL A 849 25.36 9.79 41.39
C VAL A 849 25.05 11.28 41.53
N LEU A 850 24.69 11.91 40.44
CA LEU A 850 24.10 13.22 40.37
C LEU A 850 22.67 13.14 39.79
N LEU A 851 21.73 13.68 40.50
CA LEU A 851 20.33 13.79 40.13
C LEU A 851 19.87 15.23 40.39
N ASN A 852 18.96 15.75 39.55
CA ASN A 852 18.53 17.14 39.66
C ASN A 852 17.19 17.34 40.41
N ASN A 853 16.73 16.31 41.09
CA ASN A 853 15.48 16.37 41.87
C ASN A 853 15.74 15.89 43.30
N ASP A 854 15.58 16.77 44.25
CA ASP A 854 15.86 16.50 45.68
C ASP A 854 14.96 15.40 46.25
N GLU A 855 13.69 15.30 45.85
CA GLU A 855 12.78 14.27 46.33
C GLU A 855 13.18 12.89 45.76
N ILE A 856 13.54 12.84 44.47
CA ILE A 856 14.05 11.60 43.86
C ILE A 856 15.37 11.22 44.48
N THR A 857 16.27 12.15 44.73
CA THR A 857 17.56 11.92 45.37
C THR A 857 17.36 11.34 46.78
N SER A 858 16.44 11.90 47.57
CA SER A 858 16.10 11.39 48.90
C SER A 858 15.54 9.98 48.83
N PHE A 859 14.61 9.73 47.89
CA PHE A 859 14.07 8.38 47.71
C PHE A 859 15.15 7.36 47.30
N ILE A 860 16.05 7.74 46.41
CA ILE A 860 17.15 6.86 45.97
C ILE A 860 18.15 6.59 47.10
N LYS A 861 18.41 7.56 47.98
CA LYS A 861 19.17 7.34 49.18
C LYS A 861 18.53 6.29 50.09
N ASP A 862 17.21 6.34 50.26
CA ASP A 862 16.45 5.33 51.04
C ASP A 862 16.51 3.94 50.38
N GLN A 863 16.78 3.86 49.08
CA GLN A 863 16.93 2.62 48.32
C GLN A 863 18.40 2.24 48.05
N GLU A 864 19.37 2.79 48.81
CA GLU A 864 20.81 2.56 48.60
C GLU A 864 21.14 1.08 48.58
N GLU A 865 20.58 0.28 49.53
CA GLU A 865 20.82 -1.17 49.63
C GLU A 865 20.48 -1.87 48.29
N THR A 866 19.44 -1.42 47.59
CA THR A 866 19.08 -1.96 46.28
C THR A 866 20.18 -1.69 45.24
N ILE A 867 20.74 -0.52 45.24
CA ILE A 867 21.82 -0.13 44.29
C ILE A 867 23.11 -0.93 44.62
N LEU A 868 23.46 -1.06 45.88
CA LEU A 868 24.60 -1.84 46.33
C LEU A 868 24.51 -3.29 45.86
N ASP A 869 23.36 -3.93 46.04
CA ASP A 869 23.11 -5.30 45.61
C ASP A 869 23.16 -5.47 44.09
N GLU A 870 22.44 -4.62 43.36
CA GLU A 870 22.30 -4.72 41.93
C GLU A 870 23.60 -4.44 41.15
N LEU A 871 24.43 -3.57 41.66
CA LEU A 871 25.69 -3.17 41.06
C LEU A 871 26.91 -3.84 41.72
N ASN A 872 26.74 -4.58 42.82
CA ASN A 872 27.83 -5.19 43.63
C ASN A 872 28.90 -4.15 43.94
N ILE A 873 28.51 -3.10 44.62
CA ILE A 873 29.38 -2.01 45.11
C ILE A 873 29.26 -1.88 46.62
N LYS A 874 30.20 -1.17 47.27
CA LYS A 874 30.27 -1.01 48.73
C LYS A 874 29.55 0.24 49.20
N GLU A 875 29.50 1.31 48.40
CA GLU A 875 28.86 2.57 48.77
C GLU A 875 28.31 3.33 47.56
N VAL A 876 27.32 4.20 47.81
CA VAL A 876 26.79 5.16 46.84
C VAL A 876 27.09 6.59 47.33
N LEU A 877 27.73 7.39 46.49
CA LEU A 877 28.07 8.77 46.78
C LEU A 877 27.17 9.70 46.00
N PHE A 878 26.60 10.68 46.61
CA PHE A 878 25.78 11.72 45.95
C PHE A 878 26.55 13.05 45.88
N SER A 879 26.50 13.69 44.74
CA SER A 879 27.18 14.98 44.53
C SER A 879 26.45 15.84 43.51
N ASP A 880 26.39 17.14 43.72
CA ASP A 880 25.83 18.15 42.83
C ASP A 880 26.94 18.82 41.96
N GLU A 881 28.18 18.45 42.15
CA GLU A 881 29.35 19.04 41.51
C GLU A 881 29.80 18.21 40.30
N ILE A 882 29.49 18.66 39.08
CA ILE A 882 29.80 17.93 37.86
C ILE A 882 31.29 17.62 37.69
N LYS A 883 32.19 18.50 38.19
CA LYS A 883 33.64 18.28 38.14
C LYS A 883 34.10 17.00 38.85
N GLU A 884 33.31 16.50 39.80
CA GLU A 884 33.61 15.24 40.47
C GLU A 884 33.39 14.01 39.58
N PHE A 885 32.65 14.17 38.49
CA PHE A 885 32.34 13.11 37.55
C PHE A 885 33.30 13.10 36.36
N GLY A 886 33.91 14.25 36.02
CA GLY A 886 34.79 14.36 34.89
C GLY A 886 34.90 15.77 34.33
N THR A 887 35.56 15.85 33.17
CA THR A 887 35.72 17.12 32.44
C THR A 887 34.74 17.20 31.27
N LEU A 888 33.96 18.28 31.24
CA LEU A 888 32.98 18.54 30.20
C LEU A 888 33.57 19.26 28.98
N THR A 889 33.19 18.84 27.81
CA THR A 889 33.44 19.55 26.53
C THR A 889 32.16 19.63 25.70
N LEU A 890 31.97 20.74 24.99
CA LEU A 890 30.91 20.90 24.04
C LEU A 890 31.44 20.72 22.62
N LYS A 891 30.75 19.94 21.83
CA LYS A 891 31.07 19.71 20.42
C LYS A 891 29.87 20.05 19.56
N PRO A 892 30.05 20.52 18.31
CA PRO A 892 28.94 20.75 17.40
C PRO A 892 28.33 19.42 16.92
N ASN A 893 27.01 19.37 16.86
CA ASN A 893 26.29 18.32 16.16
C ASN A 893 26.18 18.69 14.68
N PHE A 894 27.18 18.31 13.90
CA PHE A 894 27.32 18.67 12.49
C PHE A 894 26.09 18.36 11.64
N LYS A 895 25.38 17.26 11.93
CA LYS A 895 24.21 16.84 11.17
C LYS A 895 23.07 17.82 11.34
N ASN A 896 22.76 18.20 12.58
CA ASN A 896 21.66 19.12 12.88
C ASN A 896 22.02 20.54 12.50
N MET A 897 23.24 20.95 12.77
CA MET A 897 23.71 22.31 12.46
C MET A 897 23.73 22.59 10.95
N LYS A 898 24.11 21.61 10.12
CA LYS A 898 24.09 21.76 8.66
C LYS A 898 22.68 22.00 8.13
N MET A 899 21.68 21.29 8.68
CA MET A 899 20.28 21.48 8.28
C MET A 899 19.71 22.83 8.73
N LYS A 900 20.11 23.31 9.93
CA LYS A 900 19.51 24.50 10.55
C LYS A 900 20.14 25.81 10.09
N TYR A 901 21.46 25.84 9.95
CA TYR A 901 22.26 27.06 9.75
C TYR A 901 22.82 27.25 8.33
N GLY A 902 22.87 26.20 7.51
CA GLY A 902 23.37 26.29 6.14
C GLY A 902 24.73 26.97 6.06
N ASP A 903 24.81 28.14 5.39
CA ASP A 903 26.06 28.91 5.18
C ASP A 903 26.55 29.58 6.47
N GLU A 904 25.71 29.84 7.45
CA GLU A 904 26.07 30.46 8.75
C GLU A 904 26.59 29.42 9.76
N MET A 905 26.69 28.17 9.40
CA MET A 905 27.06 27.07 10.27
C MET A 905 28.44 27.28 10.95
N GLN A 906 29.41 27.88 10.26
CA GLN A 906 30.75 28.11 10.82
C GLN A 906 30.73 29.12 11.97
N ASP A 907 29.94 30.16 11.90
CA ASP A 907 29.83 31.17 12.95
C ASP A 907 29.01 30.66 14.13
N ALA A 908 27.93 29.90 13.85
CA ALA A 908 27.20 29.17 14.87
C ALA A 908 28.07 28.16 15.64
N MET A 909 29.00 27.48 14.96
CA MET A 909 29.97 26.56 15.60
C MET A 909 30.97 27.30 16.50
N LYS A 910 31.42 28.49 16.11
CA LYS A 910 32.36 29.29 16.94
C LYS A 910 31.65 29.73 18.22
N SER A 911 30.35 30.08 18.17
CA SER A 911 29.59 30.48 19.34
C SER A 911 29.46 29.37 20.40
N ILE A 912 29.57 28.08 20.02
CA ILE A 912 29.63 26.97 20.97
C ILE A 912 30.82 27.09 21.92
N GLY A 913 31.96 27.57 21.45
CA GLY A 913 33.15 27.78 22.24
C GLY A 913 32.99 28.86 23.34
N ASN A 914 32.01 29.72 23.23
CA ASN A 914 31.69 30.79 24.19
C ASN A 914 30.73 30.30 25.32
N LEU A 915 30.13 29.10 25.16
CA LEU A 915 29.21 28.56 26.15
C LEU A 915 29.99 27.89 27.31
N ASP A 916 29.52 28.11 28.53
CA ASP A 916 30.05 27.39 29.72
C ASP A 916 29.49 25.94 29.72
N PRO A 917 30.35 24.92 29.53
CA PRO A 917 29.95 23.53 29.48
C PRO A 917 29.16 23.07 30.73
N VAL A 918 29.54 23.56 31.91
CA VAL A 918 28.89 23.19 33.17
C VAL A 918 27.46 23.76 33.23
N LYS A 919 27.31 25.03 32.84
CA LYS A 919 26.02 25.69 32.85
C LYS A 919 25.07 25.10 31.81
N VAL A 920 25.58 24.79 30.60
CA VAL A 920 24.83 24.09 29.56
C VAL A 920 24.36 22.72 30.05
N THR A 921 25.25 21.93 30.61
CA THR A 921 24.92 20.59 31.13
C THR A 921 23.92 20.63 32.25
N LYS A 922 24.08 21.57 33.23
CA LYS A 922 23.09 21.74 34.29
C LYS A 922 21.71 22.10 33.77
N ASN A 923 21.64 22.99 32.78
CA ASN A 923 20.33 23.31 32.16
C ASN A 923 19.71 22.11 31.46
N VAL A 924 20.51 21.35 30.66
CA VAL A 924 20.01 20.15 29.96
C VAL A 924 19.51 19.10 30.95
N LEU A 925 20.26 18.82 32.00
CA LEU A 925 19.86 17.88 33.05
C LEU A 925 18.57 18.29 33.77
N ASN A 926 18.30 19.59 33.86
CA ASN A 926 17.06 20.16 34.44
C ASN A 926 15.90 20.26 33.42
N GLY A 927 16.09 19.79 32.20
CA GLY A 927 15.09 19.95 31.14
C GLY A 927 14.88 21.40 30.68
N LEU A 928 15.81 22.29 31.02
CA LEU A 928 15.80 23.72 30.66
C LEU A 928 16.49 23.95 29.31
N ALA A 929 16.14 25.05 28.66
CA ALA A 929 16.87 25.50 27.47
C ALA A 929 18.34 25.83 27.84
N ILE A 930 19.23 25.65 26.87
CA ILE A 930 20.61 26.10 27.05
C ILE A 930 20.65 27.65 27.24
N PRO A 931 21.70 28.20 27.86
CA PRO A 931 21.82 29.63 28.05
C PRO A 931 21.66 30.45 26.76
N GLU A 932 21.12 31.67 26.86
CA GLU A 932 21.00 32.56 25.70
C GLU A 932 22.34 32.70 24.97
N ASN A 933 22.26 32.65 23.65
CA ASN A 933 23.42 32.72 22.76
C ASN A 933 23.06 33.40 21.43
N GLU A 934 24.05 33.94 20.75
CA GLU A 934 23.88 34.77 19.55
C GLU A 934 23.19 34.09 18.36
N HIS A 935 23.21 32.76 18.32
CA HIS A 935 22.69 31.96 17.18
C HIS A 935 21.50 31.09 17.55
N GLU A 936 20.83 31.33 18.67
CA GLU A 936 19.68 30.54 19.15
C GLU A 936 19.95 29.01 19.11
N LEU A 937 21.16 28.63 19.51
CA LEU A 937 21.55 27.22 19.62
C LEU A 937 20.63 26.51 20.63
N THR A 938 20.26 25.26 20.29
CA THR A 938 19.50 24.38 21.16
C THR A 938 20.36 23.18 21.60
N LYS A 939 19.87 22.40 22.56
CA LYS A 939 20.57 21.17 22.99
C LYS A 939 20.83 20.19 21.83
N ASP A 940 19.99 20.20 20.79
CA ASP A 940 20.11 19.31 19.64
C ASP A 940 21.25 19.73 18.70
N ASP A 941 21.69 20.98 18.78
CA ASP A 941 22.83 21.51 18.02
C ASP A 941 24.18 21.16 18.65
N LEU A 942 24.16 20.60 19.88
CA LEU A 942 25.34 20.32 20.68
C LEU A 942 25.48 18.82 20.98
N ILE A 943 26.73 18.38 21.12
CA ILE A 943 27.09 17.12 21.74
C ILE A 943 27.85 17.45 23.02
N ILE A 944 27.28 17.09 24.16
CA ILE A 944 27.95 17.22 25.47
C ILE A 944 28.78 15.95 25.70
N ASP A 945 30.08 16.10 25.79
CA ASP A 945 31.01 15.02 26.04
C ASP A 945 31.61 15.15 27.46
N LEU A 946 31.45 14.08 28.26
CA LEU A 946 31.97 14.02 29.63
C LEU A 946 33.07 12.98 29.67
N LYS A 947 34.31 13.46 29.79
CA LYS A 947 35.50 12.61 29.96
C LYS A 947 35.67 12.28 31.44
N ALA A 948 35.61 10.99 31.78
CA ALA A 948 35.75 10.51 33.14
C ALA A 948 37.11 10.93 33.77
N ASN A 949 37.10 11.09 35.09
CA ASN A 949 38.33 11.26 35.88
C ASN A 949 39.16 9.95 35.88
N GLU A 950 40.44 10.05 36.11
CA GLU A 950 41.35 8.89 36.18
C GLU A 950 40.88 7.87 37.24
N GLY A 951 40.84 6.58 36.88
CA GLY A 951 40.37 5.52 37.78
C GLY A 951 38.85 5.41 37.85
N SER A 952 38.11 6.15 37.03
CA SER A 952 36.65 6.06 36.97
C SER A 952 36.12 5.95 35.54
N GLU A 953 34.89 5.52 35.43
CA GLU A 953 34.16 5.52 34.17
C GLU A 953 32.80 6.19 34.39
N THR A 954 32.33 7.00 33.41
CA THR A 954 31.13 7.83 33.57
C THR A 954 30.10 7.59 32.48
N PHE A 955 28.86 7.87 32.85
CA PHE A 955 27.71 7.96 31.95
C PHE A 955 26.98 9.27 32.22
N LEU A 956 26.74 10.03 31.15
CA LEU A 956 25.92 11.24 31.14
C LEU A 956 24.61 10.92 30.45
N GLY A 957 23.52 10.97 31.21
CA GLY A 957 22.13 10.85 30.72
C GLY A 957 21.48 12.21 30.56
N ASN A 958 20.19 12.21 30.25
CA ASN A 958 19.40 13.45 30.09
C ASN A 958 19.02 14.08 31.44
N ASP A 959 18.97 13.30 32.52
CA ASP A 959 18.46 13.69 33.85
C ASP A 959 19.36 13.19 35.00
N LEU A 960 20.47 12.53 34.69
CA LEU A 960 21.42 12.03 35.69
C LEU A 960 22.84 11.90 35.13
N ILE A 961 23.80 11.93 36.07
CA ILE A 961 25.18 11.50 35.78
C ILE A 961 25.57 10.42 36.79
N VAL A 962 26.21 9.37 36.34
CA VAL A 962 26.81 8.37 37.20
C VAL A 962 28.30 8.20 36.89
N SER A 963 29.11 8.00 37.95
CA SER A 963 30.52 7.71 37.82
C SER A 963 30.88 6.51 38.70
N LEU A 964 31.47 5.49 38.11
CA LEU A 964 31.83 4.25 38.81
C LEU A 964 33.34 4.25 39.08
N ASP A 965 33.75 4.00 40.32
CA ASP A 965 35.15 3.75 40.63
C ASP A 965 35.55 2.39 40.08
N THR A 966 36.50 2.37 39.18
CA THR A 966 37.00 1.18 38.49
C THR A 966 38.25 0.61 39.08
N ASN A 967 38.82 1.24 40.15
CA ASN A 967 40.00 0.74 40.84
C ASN A 967 39.63 -0.52 41.66
N ILE A 968 40.40 -1.58 41.46
CA ILE A 968 40.20 -2.84 42.19
C ILE A 968 41.34 -2.95 43.22
N SER A 969 41.01 -2.64 44.50
CA SER A 969 41.93 -2.80 45.62
C SER A 969 42.09 -4.26 46.01
N ASP A 970 43.09 -4.58 46.78
CA ASP A 970 43.32 -5.95 47.26
C ASP A 970 42.18 -6.47 48.14
N SER A 971 41.45 -5.55 48.80
CA SER A 971 40.25 -5.89 49.59
C SER A 971 39.00 -6.21 48.76
N LEU A 972 39.03 -5.83 47.45
CA LEU A 972 37.94 -6.08 46.49
C LEU A 972 38.20 -7.32 45.59
N ARG A 973 39.44 -7.85 45.63
CA ARG A 973 39.83 -9.09 44.96
C ARG A 973 39.42 -10.31 45.80
#